data_3f6d5c6d53068a37b93a325a8ef922f3
#
_entry.id   3f6d5c6d53068a37b93a325a8ef922f3
#
_cell.length_a   1.000
_cell.length_b   1.000
_cell.length_c   1.000
_cell.angle_alpha   90.00
_cell.angle_beta   90.00
_cell.angle_gamma   90.00
#
_symmetry.space_group_name_H-M   'P 1'
#
loop_
_entity.id
_entity.type
_entity.pdbx_description
1 polymer ?
#
loop_
_entity_poly.entity_id
_entity_poly.type
_entity_poly.pdbx_seq_one_letter_code
_entity_poly.pdbx_strand_id
1 'polypeptide(L)'
;MASEWLRTRGRGVHLTIRDVDCRDFDAERLAKDLHDLHVNVLSFFCAGYITVHPTSLSLRTSPFLGGRDLTGEIVAALHRYGIKAVAAMDLSLIPETVAGEHPEWRSLDARGEPYRANRDLGNFYIACPLSGYQNEFLEQVLRELVSRYDLDGIKFGGGSYGFTSYGNGICYCSRCREAYRAFSGRELPGREDASDPAWGAFQRWRREAVVERTRFLYRLVKSQNPDLPVMCNSVCFGDPGWTLRGALDIERMAEHIDAVQVEAQTRVRVDGDRGEWQFLLWPSEEANFLTSVSNRQIWVLASYFQAWPWRRNAVPPAEQKVYLAQFYANGGSAIVNLSGGPPAVHQDRRGFAAIRSLYGFVERNRSYYEGDASGANVAVVYSQNTLFYYDREQPGRYVDAIRGMEQAFAEHHVPFDLISDTRLTAEHLAKYRTVVLPCTACMTEEAAESLKKYVENGGSVVATFETSLYDPDGRKRDDFLLADLLGVSHADTLQVTGREDGVYKQAYLNVRLGDHPLLSDLGDTTVIPAANRYCRVRLRGEKAAVPLTLSAAFRVFPEGMSYTLEPDPGDPMLVAREHPSGGRTVYFAGQPDLAFLRFGYPDWGLLLTNAVRWASGGRLPLEAEAPPTLLVTLRKQENCRLVHLVNLNGGRRMFRQMIPARDIKILLRSEPAFRPRRAFLLSNLHSLPLAEEKDGVSVRVSRVEDYDVLVFEGDADSR
;
A
#
# COMPACT_ATOMS: atom_id res chain seq x y z
N MET A 1 14.74 7.55 -22.46
CA MET A 1 13.83 8.46 -21.70
C MET A 1 12.52 7.73 -21.54
N ALA A 2 11.85 7.81 -20.39
CA ALA A 2 10.53 7.18 -20.23
C ALA A 2 9.57 7.72 -21.31
N SER A 3 8.76 6.82 -21.89
CA SER A 3 7.76 7.18 -22.90
C SER A 3 6.86 8.31 -22.39
N GLU A 4 6.55 9.29 -23.22
CA GLU A 4 5.82 10.51 -22.84
C GLU A 4 4.47 10.20 -22.17
N TRP A 5 3.75 9.17 -22.64
CA TRP A 5 2.45 8.80 -22.09
C TRP A 5 2.52 8.32 -20.61
N LEU A 6 3.68 7.85 -20.14
CA LEU A 6 3.87 7.50 -18.71
C LEU A 6 3.94 8.74 -17.79
N ARG A 7 4.06 9.95 -18.33
CA ARG A 7 4.07 11.18 -17.53
C ARG A 7 2.67 11.68 -17.22
N THR A 8 1.67 11.24 -17.97
CA THR A 8 0.27 11.60 -17.75
C THR A 8 -0.37 10.68 -16.71
N ARG A 9 -1.33 11.20 -15.95
CA ARG A 9 -2.09 10.36 -15.02
C ARG A 9 -2.93 9.34 -15.80
N GLY A 10 -2.70 8.09 -15.47
CA GLY A 10 -3.35 6.97 -16.12
C GLY A 10 -4.81 6.82 -15.73
N ARG A 11 -5.64 6.55 -16.73
CA ARG A 11 -7.04 6.16 -16.64
C ARG A 11 -7.14 4.81 -17.35
N GLY A 12 -6.72 3.76 -16.64
CA GLY A 12 -6.44 2.45 -17.23
C GLY A 12 -7.56 1.44 -17.06
N VAL A 13 -7.55 0.45 -17.94
CA VAL A 13 -8.28 -0.80 -17.79
C VAL A 13 -7.31 -1.96 -17.95
N HIS A 14 -7.43 -2.98 -17.10
CA HIS A 14 -6.80 -4.27 -17.29
C HIS A 14 -7.86 -5.29 -17.68
N LEU A 15 -7.67 -5.93 -18.85
CA LEU A 15 -8.62 -6.89 -19.39
C LEU A 15 -8.05 -8.30 -19.33
N THR A 16 -8.77 -9.19 -18.66
CA THR A 16 -8.56 -10.64 -18.79
C THR A 16 -9.44 -11.16 -19.93
N ILE A 17 -8.84 -11.59 -21.03
CA ILE A 17 -9.55 -12.23 -22.13
C ILE A 17 -9.69 -13.70 -21.78
N ARG A 18 -10.95 -14.20 -21.74
CA ARG A 18 -11.24 -15.61 -21.50
C ARG A 18 -11.24 -16.37 -22.84
N ASP A 19 -11.03 -17.67 -22.80
CA ASP A 19 -11.10 -18.52 -24.01
C ASP A 19 -12.37 -18.26 -24.83
N VAL A 20 -13.51 -18.23 -24.15
CA VAL A 20 -14.82 -18.04 -24.79
C VAL A 20 -15.00 -16.65 -25.43
N ASP A 21 -14.30 -15.65 -24.94
CA ASP A 21 -14.36 -14.28 -25.50
C ASP A 21 -13.78 -14.25 -26.92
N CYS A 22 -12.80 -15.12 -27.24
CA CYS A 22 -12.15 -15.14 -28.54
C CYS A 22 -13.08 -15.52 -29.70
N ARG A 23 -14.24 -16.17 -29.43
CA ARG A 23 -15.19 -16.58 -30.48
C ARG A 23 -15.78 -15.41 -31.25
N ASP A 24 -16.33 -14.44 -30.50
CA ASP A 24 -17.10 -13.34 -31.05
C ASP A 24 -16.54 -11.98 -30.58
N PHE A 25 -15.23 -11.91 -30.36
CA PHE A 25 -14.60 -10.70 -29.87
C PHE A 25 -14.63 -9.58 -30.92
N ASP A 26 -15.15 -8.44 -30.52
CA ASP A 26 -15.19 -7.22 -31.32
C ASP A 26 -14.22 -6.19 -30.77
N ALA A 27 -13.05 -6.09 -31.41
CA ALA A 27 -11.96 -5.18 -31.00
C ALA A 27 -12.34 -3.69 -31.18
N GLU A 28 -13.10 -3.36 -32.25
CA GLU A 28 -13.59 -1.99 -32.48
C GLU A 28 -14.58 -1.58 -31.40
N ARG A 29 -15.49 -2.46 -31.05
CA ARG A 29 -16.46 -2.22 -29.99
C ARG A 29 -15.76 -2.05 -28.65
N LEU A 30 -14.72 -2.87 -28.35
CA LEU A 30 -13.91 -2.71 -27.15
C LEU A 30 -13.28 -1.33 -27.11
N ALA A 31 -12.56 -0.92 -28.18
CA ALA A 31 -11.85 0.35 -28.22
C ALA A 31 -12.83 1.54 -28.07
N LYS A 32 -13.99 1.47 -28.74
CA LYS A 32 -15.05 2.46 -28.58
C LYS A 32 -15.61 2.52 -27.16
N ASP A 33 -15.94 1.38 -26.55
CA ASP A 33 -16.46 1.33 -25.17
C ASP A 33 -15.43 1.92 -24.19
N LEU A 34 -14.12 1.67 -24.37
CA LEU A 34 -13.05 2.23 -23.55
C LEU A 34 -12.87 3.74 -23.76
N HIS A 35 -12.93 4.20 -25.01
CA HIS A 35 -12.90 5.63 -25.32
C HIS A 35 -14.08 6.38 -24.66
N ASP A 36 -15.28 5.82 -24.74
CA ASP A 36 -16.47 6.38 -24.10
C ASP A 36 -16.38 6.41 -22.56
N LEU A 37 -15.48 5.62 -21.98
CA LEU A 37 -15.12 5.63 -20.55
C LEU A 37 -13.94 6.55 -20.21
N HIS A 38 -13.42 7.30 -21.17
CA HIS A 38 -12.23 8.15 -21.03
C HIS A 38 -10.95 7.38 -20.67
N VAL A 39 -10.86 6.12 -21.06
CA VAL A 39 -9.65 5.28 -20.86
C VAL A 39 -8.56 5.73 -21.81
N ASN A 40 -7.31 5.85 -21.30
CA ASN A 40 -6.15 6.17 -22.11
C ASN A 40 -5.13 5.04 -22.25
N VAL A 41 -5.28 3.96 -21.44
CA VAL A 41 -4.41 2.78 -21.49
C VAL A 41 -5.21 1.52 -21.28
N LEU A 42 -5.04 0.52 -22.16
CA LEU A 42 -5.51 -0.85 -21.94
C LEU A 42 -4.31 -1.77 -21.72
N SER A 43 -4.31 -2.49 -20.62
CA SER A 43 -3.44 -3.66 -20.44
C SER A 43 -4.29 -4.92 -20.63
N PHE A 44 -3.86 -5.84 -21.50
CA PHE A 44 -4.62 -7.08 -21.78
C PHE A 44 -3.71 -8.30 -21.90
N PHE A 45 -4.17 -9.45 -21.40
CA PHE A 45 -3.42 -10.69 -21.56
C PHE A 45 -3.45 -11.14 -23.01
N CYS A 46 -2.26 -11.31 -23.60
CA CYS A 46 -2.07 -11.76 -24.98
C CYS A 46 -1.28 -13.07 -25.11
N ALA A 47 -0.42 -13.39 -24.12
CA ALA A 47 0.40 -14.59 -24.13
C ALA A 47 0.64 -15.14 -22.70
N GLY A 48 0.89 -16.44 -22.60
CA GLY A 48 1.17 -17.15 -21.36
C GLY A 48 0.26 -18.36 -21.19
N TYR A 49 -0.52 -18.41 -20.09
CA TYR A 49 -1.48 -19.50 -19.87
C TYR A 49 -2.63 -19.53 -20.89
N ILE A 50 -2.87 -18.43 -21.56
CA ILE A 50 -3.70 -18.31 -22.76
C ILE A 50 -2.98 -17.41 -23.76
N THR A 51 -3.05 -17.78 -25.05
CA THR A 51 -2.51 -17.00 -26.17
C THR A 51 -3.62 -16.67 -27.14
N VAL A 52 -3.74 -15.41 -27.55
CA VAL A 52 -4.86 -14.90 -28.35
C VAL A 52 -4.40 -14.38 -29.72
N HIS A 53 -3.32 -14.95 -30.22
CA HIS A 53 -2.81 -14.75 -31.58
C HIS A 53 -2.24 -16.06 -32.13
N PRO A 54 -2.14 -16.23 -33.46
CA PRO A 54 -1.49 -17.39 -34.07
C PRO A 54 0.01 -17.37 -33.76
N THR A 55 0.54 -18.48 -33.30
CA THR A 55 1.96 -18.66 -32.98
C THR A 55 2.44 -20.04 -33.36
N SER A 56 3.73 -20.20 -33.71
CA SER A 56 4.42 -21.45 -33.90
C SER A 56 5.10 -21.97 -32.61
N LEU A 57 5.13 -21.12 -31.55
CA LEU A 57 5.71 -21.50 -30.28
C LEU A 57 4.77 -22.46 -29.53
N SER A 58 5.35 -23.29 -28.66
CA SER A 58 4.61 -24.24 -27.81
C SER A 58 3.79 -23.53 -26.70
N LEU A 59 2.88 -22.63 -27.11
CA LEU A 59 1.96 -21.91 -26.26
C LEU A 59 0.54 -22.46 -26.41
N ARG A 60 -0.24 -22.38 -25.33
CA ARG A 60 -1.66 -22.72 -25.40
C ARG A 60 -2.45 -21.60 -26.07
N THR A 61 -2.78 -21.78 -27.33
CA THR A 61 -3.68 -20.88 -28.05
C THR A 61 -5.15 -21.19 -27.69
N SER A 62 -5.98 -20.15 -27.58
CA SER A 62 -7.40 -20.33 -27.33
C SER A 62 -8.07 -21.18 -28.42
N PRO A 63 -8.83 -22.23 -28.08
CA PRO A 63 -9.50 -23.08 -29.05
C PRO A 63 -10.62 -22.37 -29.81
N PHE A 64 -11.05 -21.20 -29.35
CA PHE A 64 -12.09 -20.38 -29.98
C PHE A 64 -11.53 -19.27 -30.88
N LEU A 65 -10.22 -19.19 -31.05
CA LEU A 65 -9.59 -18.12 -31.82
C LEU A 65 -9.89 -18.21 -33.32
N GLY A 66 -10.05 -19.45 -33.84
CA GLY A 66 -10.41 -19.69 -35.25
C GLY A 66 -9.37 -19.19 -36.26
N GLY A 67 -8.11 -19.09 -35.86
CA GLY A 67 -7.01 -18.57 -36.69
C GLY A 67 -6.91 -17.04 -36.73
N ARG A 68 -7.76 -16.30 -36.02
CA ARG A 68 -7.71 -14.83 -35.93
C ARG A 68 -6.45 -14.36 -35.19
N ASP A 69 -5.97 -13.19 -35.55
CA ASP A 69 -4.95 -12.45 -34.80
C ASP A 69 -5.62 -11.39 -33.87
N LEU A 70 -6.20 -11.87 -32.78
CA LEU A 70 -6.93 -10.99 -31.89
C LEU A 70 -6.03 -9.95 -31.20
N THR A 71 -4.75 -10.28 -30.94
CA THR A 71 -3.78 -9.32 -30.42
C THR A 71 -3.59 -8.15 -31.40
N GLY A 72 -3.37 -8.44 -32.67
CA GLY A 72 -3.21 -7.40 -33.71
C GLY A 72 -4.48 -6.58 -33.91
N GLU A 73 -5.66 -7.22 -33.91
CA GLU A 73 -6.96 -6.54 -34.00
C GLU A 73 -7.16 -5.55 -32.84
N ILE A 74 -6.85 -5.96 -31.60
CA ILE A 74 -7.00 -5.10 -30.42
C ILE A 74 -6.03 -3.92 -30.49
N VAL A 75 -4.74 -4.15 -30.79
CA VAL A 75 -3.75 -3.07 -30.88
C VAL A 75 -4.16 -2.04 -31.93
N ALA A 76 -4.54 -2.48 -33.13
CA ALA A 76 -4.97 -1.60 -34.20
C ALA A 76 -6.23 -0.79 -33.85
N ALA A 77 -7.21 -1.43 -33.20
CA ALA A 77 -8.41 -0.74 -32.76
C ALA A 77 -8.12 0.31 -31.69
N LEU A 78 -7.33 -0.01 -30.68
CA LEU A 78 -6.96 0.92 -29.60
C LEU A 78 -6.26 2.16 -30.13
N HIS A 79 -5.30 1.99 -31.04
CA HIS A 79 -4.55 3.11 -31.64
C HIS A 79 -5.46 4.06 -32.43
N ARG A 80 -6.49 3.57 -33.13
CA ARG A 80 -7.48 4.44 -33.81
C ARG A 80 -8.22 5.37 -32.83
N TYR A 81 -8.36 4.97 -31.56
CA TYR A 81 -8.98 5.79 -30.51
C TYR A 81 -7.97 6.50 -29.61
N GLY A 82 -6.67 6.45 -29.93
CA GLY A 82 -5.62 7.09 -29.14
C GLY A 82 -5.37 6.42 -27.79
N ILE A 83 -5.79 5.16 -27.60
CA ILE A 83 -5.61 4.39 -26.39
C ILE A 83 -4.31 3.57 -26.50
N LYS A 84 -3.48 3.61 -25.45
CA LYS A 84 -2.22 2.87 -25.38
C LYS A 84 -2.45 1.39 -25.14
N ALA A 85 -1.77 0.55 -25.92
CA ALA A 85 -1.88 -0.91 -25.90
C ALA A 85 -0.71 -1.54 -25.14
N VAL A 86 -0.95 -2.05 -23.94
CA VAL A 86 0.06 -2.73 -23.11
C VAL A 86 -0.21 -4.23 -23.10
N ALA A 87 0.72 -5.00 -23.71
CA ALA A 87 0.63 -6.46 -23.72
C ALA A 87 0.98 -7.04 -22.35
N ALA A 88 0.02 -7.71 -21.73
CA ALA A 88 0.24 -8.45 -20.48
C ALA A 88 0.55 -9.90 -20.78
N MET A 89 1.54 -10.46 -20.06
CA MET A 89 1.94 -11.87 -20.16
C MET A 89 2.20 -12.48 -18.79
N ASP A 90 1.90 -13.79 -18.68
CA ASP A 90 2.16 -14.57 -17.48
C ASP A 90 2.56 -16.00 -17.85
N LEU A 91 3.84 -16.32 -17.69
CA LEU A 91 4.41 -17.62 -17.91
C LEU A 91 4.65 -18.38 -16.60
N SER A 92 3.90 -18.09 -15.55
CA SER A 92 3.98 -18.86 -14.29
C SER A 92 3.33 -20.24 -14.38
N LEU A 93 2.47 -20.46 -15.36
CA LEU A 93 1.77 -21.71 -15.60
C LEU A 93 2.19 -22.36 -16.93
N ILE A 94 2.52 -23.66 -16.89
CA ILE A 94 2.91 -24.44 -18.05
C ILE A 94 1.73 -25.36 -18.43
N PRO A 95 1.21 -25.29 -19.66
CA PRO A 95 0.22 -26.25 -20.14
C PRO A 95 0.73 -27.68 -20.06
N GLU A 96 -0.13 -28.67 -19.79
CA GLU A 96 0.25 -30.05 -19.60
C GLU A 96 1.01 -30.63 -20.81
N THR A 97 0.61 -30.25 -22.02
CA THR A 97 1.30 -30.65 -23.25
C THR A 97 2.76 -30.20 -23.27
N VAL A 98 3.00 -28.91 -22.98
CA VAL A 98 4.36 -28.36 -22.94
C VAL A 98 5.17 -28.91 -21.76
N ALA A 99 4.53 -29.13 -20.61
CA ALA A 99 5.17 -29.73 -19.43
C ALA A 99 5.55 -31.18 -19.63
N GLY A 100 4.89 -31.89 -20.56
CA GLY A 100 5.25 -33.24 -20.98
C GLY A 100 6.54 -33.29 -21.79
N GLU A 101 6.74 -32.32 -22.68
CA GLU A 101 7.95 -32.16 -23.49
C GLU A 101 9.13 -31.65 -22.67
N HIS A 102 8.87 -30.82 -21.66
CA HIS A 102 9.84 -30.12 -20.82
C HIS A 102 9.60 -30.36 -19.33
N PRO A 103 9.76 -31.58 -18.81
CA PRO A 103 9.52 -31.89 -17.40
C PRO A 103 10.42 -31.13 -16.45
N GLU A 104 11.59 -30.68 -16.88
CA GLU A 104 12.58 -29.91 -16.12
C GLU A 104 12.17 -28.44 -15.87
N TRP A 105 11.09 -27.96 -16.51
CA TRP A 105 10.61 -26.58 -16.30
C TRP A 105 9.67 -26.45 -15.10
N ARG A 106 9.19 -27.59 -14.58
CA ARG A 106 8.22 -27.61 -13.48
C ARG A 106 8.85 -27.30 -12.13
N SER A 107 8.12 -26.62 -11.28
CA SER A 107 8.40 -26.54 -9.85
C SER A 107 8.11 -27.88 -9.19
N LEU A 108 8.99 -28.34 -8.30
CA LEU A 108 8.90 -29.63 -7.61
C LEU A 108 8.76 -29.45 -6.10
N ASP A 109 7.96 -30.29 -5.46
CA ASP A 109 7.87 -30.38 -4.00
C ASP A 109 9.09 -31.12 -3.39
N ALA A 110 9.10 -31.29 -2.07
CA ALA A 110 10.19 -31.96 -1.36
C ALA A 110 10.34 -33.46 -1.71
N ARG A 111 9.29 -34.06 -2.29
CA ARG A 111 9.29 -35.48 -2.73
C ARG A 111 9.69 -35.64 -4.20
N GLY A 112 9.91 -34.49 -4.88
CA GLY A 112 10.19 -34.45 -6.31
C GLY A 112 8.93 -34.49 -7.20
N GLU A 113 7.76 -34.38 -6.61
CA GLU A 113 6.51 -34.31 -7.35
C GLU A 113 6.24 -32.90 -7.88
N PRO A 114 5.74 -32.74 -9.11
CA PRO A 114 5.51 -31.44 -9.69
C PRO A 114 4.28 -30.76 -9.08
N TYR A 115 4.43 -29.49 -8.74
CA TYR A 115 3.30 -28.66 -8.32
C TYR A 115 2.34 -28.45 -9.50
N ARG A 116 1.07 -28.71 -9.24
CA ARG A 116 -0.02 -28.41 -10.18
C ARG A 116 -0.75 -27.14 -9.73
N ALA A 117 -1.08 -26.29 -10.69
CA ALA A 117 -2.04 -25.23 -10.46
C ALA A 117 -3.41 -25.84 -10.13
N ASN A 118 -4.23 -25.07 -9.40
CA ASN A 118 -5.52 -25.50 -8.90
C ASN A 118 -6.29 -26.33 -9.95
N ARG A 119 -6.82 -27.47 -9.54
CA ARG A 119 -7.51 -28.47 -10.39
C ARG A 119 -8.63 -27.88 -11.25
N ASP A 120 -9.21 -26.76 -10.81
CA ASP A 120 -10.31 -26.08 -11.51
C ASP A 120 -9.86 -25.23 -12.71
N LEU A 121 -8.56 -24.97 -12.88
CA LEU A 121 -7.99 -24.17 -13.98
C LEU A 121 -7.51 -25.00 -15.17
N GLY A 122 -7.81 -26.29 -15.22
CA GLY A 122 -7.31 -27.20 -16.24
C GLY A 122 -5.96 -27.82 -15.86
N ASN A 123 -5.36 -28.53 -16.80
CA ASN A 123 -4.13 -29.29 -16.59
C ASN A 123 -2.90 -28.39 -16.76
N PHE A 124 -2.63 -27.56 -15.74
CA PHE A 124 -1.44 -26.72 -15.70
C PHE A 124 -0.49 -27.16 -14.59
N TYR A 125 0.80 -27.07 -14.90
CA TYR A 125 1.87 -27.17 -13.92
C TYR A 125 2.41 -25.77 -13.59
N ILE A 126 3.02 -25.63 -12.42
CA ILE A 126 3.66 -24.38 -12.03
C ILE A 126 5.08 -24.36 -12.54
N ALA A 127 5.45 -23.30 -13.23
CA ALA A 127 6.79 -23.09 -13.71
C ALA A 127 7.76 -22.77 -12.55
N CYS A 128 8.96 -23.35 -12.60
CA CYS A 128 10.04 -22.85 -11.76
C CYS A 128 10.53 -21.50 -12.31
N PRO A 129 10.64 -20.43 -11.48
CA PRO A 129 11.12 -19.14 -11.95
C PRO A 129 12.54 -19.14 -12.52
N LEU A 130 13.36 -20.13 -12.15
CA LEU A 130 14.71 -20.33 -12.64
C LEU A 130 14.79 -21.32 -13.83
N SER A 131 13.64 -21.73 -14.38
CA SER A 131 13.61 -22.68 -15.50
C SER A 131 13.79 -22.00 -16.86
N GLY A 132 14.10 -22.80 -17.88
CA GLY A 132 14.16 -22.36 -19.27
C GLY A 132 12.83 -21.81 -19.80
N TYR A 133 11.70 -22.22 -19.23
CA TYR A 133 10.39 -21.68 -19.59
C TYR A 133 10.27 -20.20 -19.29
N GLN A 134 10.76 -19.80 -18.14
CA GLN A 134 10.71 -18.39 -17.72
C GLN A 134 11.95 -17.57 -18.16
N ASN A 135 12.89 -18.16 -18.87
CA ASN A 135 14.08 -17.51 -19.36
C ASN A 135 14.14 -17.60 -20.89
N GLU A 136 14.72 -18.67 -21.43
CA GLU A 136 14.99 -18.81 -22.87
C GLU A 136 13.69 -18.87 -23.71
N PHE A 137 12.66 -19.55 -23.22
CA PHE A 137 11.37 -19.63 -23.91
C PHE A 137 10.60 -18.30 -23.85
N LEU A 138 10.61 -17.63 -22.68
CA LEU A 138 10.03 -16.30 -22.55
C LEU A 138 10.66 -15.29 -23.50
N GLU A 139 11.98 -15.37 -23.75
CA GLU A 139 12.65 -14.51 -24.73
C GLU A 139 12.06 -14.70 -26.14
N GLN A 140 11.78 -15.93 -26.54
CA GLN A 140 11.18 -16.21 -27.84
C GLN A 140 9.77 -15.64 -27.95
N VAL A 141 8.95 -15.81 -26.90
CA VAL A 141 7.59 -15.25 -26.84
C VAL A 141 7.64 -13.71 -26.93
N LEU A 142 8.54 -13.09 -26.20
CA LEU A 142 8.69 -11.65 -26.19
C LEU A 142 9.15 -11.11 -27.55
N ARG A 143 10.11 -11.79 -28.18
CA ARG A 143 10.60 -11.45 -29.52
C ARG A 143 9.49 -11.51 -30.56
N GLU A 144 8.65 -12.54 -30.50
CA GLU A 144 7.48 -12.66 -31.37
C GLU A 144 6.53 -11.47 -31.20
N LEU A 145 6.15 -11.15 -29.95
CA LEU A 145 5.21 -10.06 -29.68
C LEU A 145 5.75 -8.69 -30.12
N VAL A 146 6.99 -8.36 -29.75
CA VAL A 146 7.61 -7.06 -30.06
C VAL A 146 7.86 -6.88 -31.55
N SER A 147 8.15 -7.96 -32.28
CA SER A 147 8.38 -7.88 -33.73
C SER A 147 7.09 -7.80 -34.56
N ARG A 148 5.97 -8.33 -34.03
CA ARG A 148 4.69 -8.39 -34.77
C ARG A 148 3.76 -7.23 -34.51
N TYR A 149 3.81 -6.62 -33.32
CA TYR A 149 2.81 -5.68 -32.90
C TYR A 149 3.44 -4.35 -32.45
N ASP A 150 2.81 -3.24 -32.79
CA ASP A 150 3.15 -1.90 -32.34
C ASP A 150 2.63 -1.68 -30.90
N LEU A 151 3.35 -2.26 -29.93
CA LEU A 151 2.97 -2.22 -28.51
C LEU A 151 3.48 -0.94 -27.85
N ASP A 152 2.68 -0.36 -26.96
CA ASP A 152 3.07 0.80 -26.13
C ASP A 152 3.71 0.39 -24.79
N GLY A 153 3.73 -0.89 -24.46
CA GLY A 153 4.38 -1.42 -23.27
C GLY A 153 4.21 -2.93 -23.08
N ILE A 154 5.06 -3.49 -22.24
CA ILE A 154 4.97 -4.89 -21.78
C ILE A 154 4.67 -4.90 -20.29
N LYS A 155 3.71 -5.72 -19.88
CA LYS A 155 3.38 -5.97 -18.49
C LYS A 155 3.58 -7.43 -18.15
N PHE A 156 4.39 -7.71 -17.15
CA PHE A 156 4.50 -9.05 -16.60
C PHE A 156 3.51 -9.26 -15.46
N GLY A 157 2.80 -10.40 -15.45
CA GLY A 157 1.93 -10.82 -14.37
C GLY A 157 2.70 -11.11 -13.08
N GLY A 158 2.05 -11.00 -11.93
CA GLY A 158 2.68 -11.20 -10.61
C GLY A 158 3.37 -12.56 -10.46
N GLY A 159 2.87 -13.60 -11.13
CA GLY A 159 3.49 -14.92 -11.16
C GLY A 159 4.84 -15.01 -11.86
N SER A 160 5.15 -14.06 -12.73
CA SER A 160 6.43 -14.02 -13.45
C SER A 160 7.61 -13.57 -12.58
N TYR A 161 7.35 -12.96 -11.43
CA TYR A 161 8.37 -12.46 -10.51
C TYR A 161 8.57 -13.35 -9.29
N GLY A 162 7.53 -14.04 -8.83
CA GLY A 162 7.54 -14.75 -7.56
C GLY A 162 7.84 -16.25 -7.66
N PHE A 163 8.38 -16.81 -6.58
CA PHE A 163 8.63 -18.25 -6.46
C PHE A 163 7.38 -19.05 -6.10
N THR A 164 6.26 -18.39 -5.78
CA THR A 164 5.04 -19.06 -5.33
C THR A 164 3.77 -18.29 -5.69
N SER A 165 3.49 -18.13 -6.98
CA SER A 165 2.34 -17.33 -7.41
C SER A 165 0.97 -17.97 -7.13
N TYR A 166 0.89 -19.28 -6.89
CA TYR A 166 -0.39 -19.97 -6.69
C TYR A 166 -0.46 -20.79 -5.40
N GLY A 167 0.20 -20.30 -4.33
CA GLY A 167 0.10 -20.93 -3.00
C GLY A 167 0.96 -22.17 -2.81
N ASN A 168 1.96 -22.36 -3.66
CA ASN A 168 2.86 -23.49 -3.54
C ASN A 168 4.04 -23.18 -2.65
N GLY A 169 4.55 -24.20 -2.01
CA GLY A 169 5.69 -24.13 -1.15
C GLY A 169 7.03 -23.92 -1.87
N ILE A 170 8.09 -24.33 -1.23
CA ILE A 170 9.47 -24.24 -1.72
C ILE A 170 9.62 -25.11 -2.98
N CYS A 171 10.25 -24.57 -4.03
CA CYS A 171 10.64 -25.38 -5.19
C CYS A 171 11.96 -26.10 -4.91
N TYR A 172 11.92 -27.44 -4.94
CA TYR A 172 13.08 -28.31 -4.69
C TYR A 172 13.75 -28.85 -5.98
N CYS A 173 13.53 -28.24 -7.13
CA CYS A 173 14.24 -28.62 -8.35
C CYS A 173 15.77 -28.39 -8.22
N SER A 174 16.58 -29.03 -9.07
CA SER A 174 18.05 -28.90 -9.01
C SER A 174 18.51 -27.45 -9.09
N ARG A 175 17.93 -26.65 -9.99
CA ARG A 175 18.27 -25.21 -10.15
C ARG A 175 18.05 -24.41 -8.88
N CYS A 176 16.91 -24.61 -8.19
CA CYS A 176 16.65 -23.89 -6.93
C CYS A 176 17.57 -24.34 -5.80
N ARG A 177 17.88 -25.64 -5.71
CA ARG A 177 18.85 -26.19 -4.74
C ARG A 177 20.25 -25.62 -4.96
N GLU A 178 20.72 -25.62 -6.20
CA GLU A 178 22.03 -25.08 -6.58
C GLU A 178 22.11 -23.57 -6.33
N ALA A 179 21.11 -22.79 -6.75
CA ALA A 179 21.08 -21.35 -6.56
C ALA A 179 21.05 -20.96 -5.07
N TYR A 180 20.24 -21.65 -4.27
CA TYR A 180 20.20 -21.38 -2.83
C TYR A 180 21.49 -21.79 -2.12
N ARG A 181 22.08 -22.93 -2.50
CA ARG A 181 23.39 -23.37 -1.96
C ARG A 181 24.50 -22.38 -2.32
N ALA A 182 24.51 -21.87 -3.54
CA ALA A 182 25.48 -20.85 -3.97
C ALA A 182 25.35 -19.56 -3.18
N PHE A 183 24.11 -19.15 -2.84
CA PHE A 183 23.84 -17.95 -2.06
C PHE A 183 24.16 -18.12 -0.57
N SER A 184 23.74 -19.22 0.03
CA SER A 184 23.71 -19.40 1.50
C SER A 184 24.74 -20.38 2.05
N GLY A 185 25.36 -21.21 1.20
CA GLY A 185 26.16 -22.36 1.61
C GLY A 185 25.36 -23.50 2.26
N ARG A 186 24.03 -23.47 2.21
CA ARG A 186 23.12 -24.37 2.91
C ARG A 186 22.17 -25.10 1.94
N GLU A 187 21.58 -26.20 2.43
CA GLU A 187 20.45 -26.84 1.74
C GLU A 187 19.15 -26.05 1.95
N LEU A 188 18.20 -26.19 1.02
CA LEU A 188 16.87 -25.61 1.15
C LEU A 188 16.18 -26.09 2.44
N PRO A 189 15.40 -25.23 3.12
CA PRO A 189 14.59 -25.66 4.26
C PRO A 189 13.68 -26.83 3.90
N GLY A 190 13.53 -27.80 4.81
CA GLY A 190 12.71 -28.98 4.55
C GLY A 190 11.20 -28.70 4.49
N ARG A 191 10.78 -27.57 5.05
CA ARG A 191 9.38 -27.08 5.07
C ARG A 191 9.35 -25.59 5.29
N GLU A 192 8.17 -24.99 5.05
CA GLU A 192 7.88 -23.63 5.49
C GLU A 192 7.66 -23.62 7.00
N ASP A 193 8.58 -23.00 7.73
CA ASP A 193 8.52 -22.89 9.19
C ASP A 193 9.04 -21.51 9.60
N ALA A 194 8.12 -20.60 9.92
CA ALA A 194 8.47 -19.24 10.30
C ALA A 194 9.32 -19.17 11.58
N SER A 195 9.27 -20.19 12.43
CA SER A 195 10.08 -20.28 13.67
C SER A 195 11.51 -20.75 13.41
N ASP A 196 11.78 -21.40 12.26
CA ASP A 196 13.11 -21.88 11.91
C ASP A 196 14.02 -20.71 11.47
N PRO A 197 15.20 -20.50 12.09
CA PRO A 197 16.19 -19.52 11.63
C PRO A 197 16.62 -19.71 10.16
N ALA A 198 16.59 -20.95 9.65
CA ALA A 198 16.87 -21.22 8.24
C ALA A 198 15.85 -20.61 7.29
N TRP A 199 14.61 -20.43 7.75
CA TRP A 199 13.56 -19.75 7.00
C TRP A 199 13.89 -18.28 6.70
N GLY A 200 14.45 -17.56 7.67
CA GLY A 200 14.91 -16.17 7.46
C GLY A 200 15.97 -16.05 6.35
N ALA A 201 16.95 -16.99 6.31
CA ALA A 201 17.95 -17.03 5.25
C ALA A 201 17.34 -17.35 3.88
N PHE A 202 16.36 -18.26 3.85
CA PHE A 202 15.62 -18.59 2.64
C PHE A 202 14.78 -17.41 2.12
N GLN A 203 14.14 -16.67 2.99
CA GLN A 203 13.39 -15.47 2.62
C GLN A 203 14.31 -14.38 2.06
N ARG A 204 15.49 -14.17 2.62
CA ARG A 204 16.48 -13.25 2.05
C ARG A 204 16.88 -13.64 0.63
N TRP A 205 17.23 -14.91 0.42
CA TRP A 205 17.55 -15.40 -0.93
C TRP A 205 16.42 -15.17 -1.92
N ARG A 206 15.18 -15.45 -1.53
CA ARG A 206 14.03 -15.25 -2.40
C ARG A 206 13.85 -13.77 -2.77
N ARG A 207 13.98 -12.87 -1.81
CA ARG A 207 13.91 -11.42 -2.07
C ARG A 207 14.96 -10.98 -3.09
N GLU A 208 16.22 -11.41 -2.92
CA GLU A 208 17.28 -11.16 -3.90
C GLU A 208 16.95 -11.74 -5.27
N ALA A 209 16.50 -12.97 -5.32
CA ALA A 209 16.16 -13.64 -6.56
C ALA A 209 14.99 -12.96 -7.31
N VAL A 210 14.01 -12.40 -6.60
CA VAL A 210 12.90 -11.65 -7.20
C VAL A 210 13.38 -10.31 -7.79
N VAL A 211 14.27 -9.61 -7.10
CA VAL A 211 14.86 -8.36 -7.61
C VAL A 211 15.72 -8.65 -8.85
N GLU A 212 16.58 -9.67 -8.81
CA GLU A 212 17.37 -10.09 -9.99
C GLU A 212 16.47 -10.52 -11.16
N ARG A 213 15.38 -11.22 -10.87
CA ARG A 213 14.39 -11.58 -11.87
C ARG A 213 13.76 -10.35 -12.53
N THR A 214 13.40 -9.34 -11.73
CA THR A 214 12.87 -8.08 -12.25
C THR A 214 13.87 -7.39 -13.16
N ARG A 215 15.12 -7.32 -12.74
CA ARG A 215 16.24 -6.77 -13.54
C ARG A 215 16.42 -7.53 -14.86
N PHE A 216 16.38 -8.86 -14.82
CA PHE A 216 16.45 -9.71 -16.01
C PHE A 216 15.32 -9.39 -17.00
N LEU A 217 14.07 -9.39 -16.53
CA LEU A 217 12.90 -9.12 -17.37
C LEU A 217 12.97 -7.73 -18.01
N TYR A 218 13.39 -6.73 -17.26
CA TYR A 218 13.60 -5.38 -17.78
C TYR A 218 14.63 -5.35 -18.89
N ARG A 219 15.82 -5.93 -18.66
CA ARG A 219 16.90 -6.00 -19.67
C ARG A 219 16.46 -6.76 -20.92
N LEU A 220 15.70 -7.83 -20.73
CA LEU A 220 15.19 -8.64 -21.83
C LEU A 220 14.28 -7.83 -22.75
N VAL A 221 13.32 -7.07 -22.22
CA VAL A 221 12.47 -6.19 -23.03
C VAL A 221 13.30 -5.10 -23.71
N LYS A 222 14.19 -4.44 -22.95
CA LYS A 222 15.02 -3.34 -23.49
C LYS A 222 16.01 -3.80 -24.57
N SER A 223 16.40 -5.07 -24.58
CA SER A 223 17.23 -5.65 -25.64
C SER A 223 16.45 -5.84 -26.95
N GLN A 224 15.13 -6.02 -26.89
CA GLN A 224 14.27 -6.14 -28.06
C GLN A 224 13.83 -4.75 -28.57
N ASN A 225 13.44 -3.86 -27.67
CA ASN A 225 13.05 -2.49 -27.97
C ASN A 225 13.38 -1.58 -26.77
N PRO A 226 14.41 -0.72 -26.85
CA PRO A 226 14.84 0.14 -25.74
C PRO A 226 13.79 1.16 -25.31
N ASP A 227 12.90 1.56 -26.21
CA ASP A 227 11.88 2.57 -25.96
C ASP A 227 10.57 1.98 -25.39
N LEU A 228 10.42 0.64 -25.37
CA LEU A 228 9.22 -0.03 -24.90
C LEU A 228 9.18 -0.07 -23.37
N PRO A 229 8.18 0.56 -22.72
CA PRO A 229 8.03 0.54 -21.27
C PRO A 229 7.77 -0.86 -20.70
N VAL A 230 8.35 -1.11 -19.54
CA VAL A 230 8.17 -2.34 -18.78
C VAL A 230 7.38 -2.04 -17.51
N MET A 231 6.27 -2.74 -17.35
CA MET A 231 5.44 -2.68 -16.14
C MET A 231 5.51 -4.01 -15.39
N CYS A 232 5.55 -3.97 -14.07
CA CYS A 232 5.31 -5.16 -13.27
C CYS A 232 3.94 -5.08 -12.59
N ASN A 233 3.27 -6.23 -12.47
CA ASN A 233 2.14 -6.38 -11.58
C ASN A 233 2.63 -7.03 -10.29
N SER A 234 2.57 -6.28 -9.21
CA SER A 234 2.96 -6.76 -7.89
C SER A 234 1.80 -6.64 -6.93
N VAL A 235 1.80 -7.47 -5.91
CA VAL A 235 0.93 -7.27 -4.76
C VAL A 235 1.74 -6.55 -3.72
N CYS A 236 1.19 -5.55 -3.07
CA CYS A 236 1.93 -4.78 -2.13
C CYS A 236 1.61 -5.09 -0.67
N PHE A 237 2.14 -4.27 0.21
CA PHE A 237 2.13 -4.53 1.64
C PHE A 237 0.72 -4.60 2.26
N GLY A 238 -0.29 -4.08 1.59
CA GLY A 238 -1.69 -4.21 1.97
C GLY A 238 -2.21 -5.65 2.01
N ASP A 239 -1.49 -6.60 1.39
CA ASP A 239 -1.71 -8.04 1.59
C ASP A 239 -0.39 -8.72 2.03
N PRO A 240 -0.07 -8.69 3.34
CA PRO A 240 1.19 -9.24 3.85
C PRO A 240 1.38 -10.71 3.51
N GLY A 241 0.30 -11.48 3.43
CA GLY A 241 0.35 -12.90 3.06
C GLY A 241 0.88 -13.11 1.64
N TRP A 242 0.49 -12.28 0.67
CA TRP A 242 1.02 -12.35 -0.69
C TRP A 242 2.44 -11.82 -0.79
N THR A 243 2.73 -10.69 -0.13
CA THR A 243 4.07 -10.09 -0.11
C THR A 243 5.11 -11.06 0.41
N LEU A 244 4.82 -11.73 1.54
CA LEU A 244 5.71 -12.72 2.14
C LEU A 244 5.85 -13.99 1.30
N ARG A 245 4.74 -14.53 0.76
CA ARG A 245 4.80 -15.72 -0.11
C ARG A 245 5.53 -15.45 -1.42
N GLY A 246 5.31 -14.27 -2.03
CA GLY A 246 6.00 -13.85 -3.25
C GLY A 246 7.43 -13.38 -3.03
N ALA A 247 7.83 -13.14 -1.78
CA ALA A 247 9.08 -12.48 -1.40
C ALA A 247 9.29 -11.14 -2.11
N LEU A 248 8.20 -10.36 -2.27
CA LEU A 248 8.16 -9.15 -3.08
C LEU A 248 8.82 -7.99 -2.35
N ASP A 249 9.93 -7.51 -2.89
CA ASP A 249 10.62 -6.30 -2.48
C ASP A 249 10.31 -5.18 -3.48
N ILE A 250 9.12 -4.58 -3.33
CA ILE A 250 8.57 -3.68 -4.34
C ILE A 250 9.41 -2.44 -4.56
N GLU A 251 10.07 -1.94 -3.53
CA GLU A 251 10.95 -0.77 -3.63
C GLU A 251 12.15 -1.07 -4.53
N ARG A 252 12.86 -2.16 -4.26
CA ARG A 252 14.02 -2.57 -5.06
C ARG A 252 13.61 -3.04 -6.47
N MET A 253 12.44 -3.66 -6.60
CA MET A 253 11.88 -3.99 -7.92
C MET A 253 11.60 -2.73 -8.74
N ALA A 254 11.07 -1.66 -8.12
CA ALA A 254 10.75 -0.40 -8.79
C ALA A 254 11.98 0.30 -9.40
N GLU A 255 13.18 0.05 -8.91
CA GLU A 255 14.41 0.57 -9.50
C GLU A 255 14.67 0.04 -10.92
N HIS A 256 14.12 -1.13 -11.25
CA HIS A 256 14.40 -1.88 -12.47
C HIS A 256 13.20 -2.00 -13.41
N ILE A 257 12.23 -1.08 -13.32
CA ILE A 257 11.04 -1.02 -14.20
C ILE A 257 10.69 0.42 -14.52
N ASP A 258 9.87 0.64 -15.56
CA ASP A 258 9.43 1.97 -15.96
C ASP A 258 8.14 2.39 -15.24
N ALA A 259 7.29 1.44 -14.89
CA ALA A 259 6.07 1.70 -14.13
C ALA A 259 5.74 0.54 -13.18
N VAL A 260 5.32 0.88 -11.98
CA VAL A 260 4.89 -0.07 -10.94
C VAL A 260 3.38 -0.20 -10.98
N GLN A 261 2.85 -1.41 -11.10
CA GLN A 261 1.45 -1.68 -10.85
C GLN A 261 1.31 -2.54 -9.59
N VAL A 262 0.42 -2.13 -8.70
CA VAL A 262 0.05 -2.90 -7.50
C VAL A 262 -1.44 -3.12 -7.45
N GLU A 263 -1.87 -4.06 -6.62
CA GLU A 263 -3.25 -4.45 -6.51
C GLU A 263 -3.87 -4.00 -5.19
N ALA A 264 -4.82 -3.08 -5.25
CA ALA A 264 -5.78 -2.79 -4.18
C ALA A 264 -7.16 -3.31 -4.61
N GLN A 265 -7.23 -4.60 -4.94
CA GLN A 265 -8.46 -5.21 -5.42
C GLN A 265 -9.43 -5.47 -4.27
N THR A 266 -10.70 -5.16 -4.49
CA THR A 266 -11.77 -5.51 -3.55
C THR A 266 -11.89 -7.03 -3.44
N ARG A 267 -11.23 -7.62 -2.45
CA ARG A 267 -11.28 -9.05 -2.16
C ARG A 267 -12.08 -9.26 -0.89
N VAL A 268 -13.38 -9.44 -1.01
CA VAL A 268 -14.11 -10.06 0.08
C VAL A 268 -13.70 -11.52 0.10
N ARG A 269 -12.94 -11.95 1.10
CA ARG A 269 -12.76 -13.37 1.35
C ARG A 269 -14.08 -13.93 1.82
N VAL A 270 -14.63 -14.84 1.04
CA VAL A 270 -15.86 -15.58 1.36
C VAL A 270 -15.49 -16.97 1.90
N ASP A 271 -14.34 -17.09 2.53
CA ASP A 271 -13.86 -18.34 3.12
C ASP A 271 -14.49 -18.48 4.50
N GLY A 272 -15.58 -19.23 4.57
CA GLY A 272 -16.35 -19.46 5.79
C GLY A 272 -17.51 -18.46 5.99
N ASP A 273 -18.18 -18.53 7.16
CA ASP A 273 -19.41 -17.80 7.48
C ASP A 273 -19.21 -16.30 7.73
N ARG A 274 -17.98 -15.81 7.68
CA ARG A 274 -17.62 -14.40 7.92
C ARG A 274 -16.83 -13.84 6.75
N GLY A 275 -17.42 -12.93 5.98
CA GLY A 275 -16.70 -12.10 5.04
C GLY A 275 -15.85 -11.09 5.81
N GLU A 276 -14.53 -11.12 5.64
CA GLU A 276 -13.65 -10.06 6.11
C GLU A 276 -13.69 -8.89 5.11
N TRP A 277 -14.01 -7.70 5.62
CA TRP A 277 -13.95 -6.48 4.84
C TRP A 277 -12.52 -5.96 4.81
N GLN A 278 -12.08 -5.58 3.62
CA GLN A 278 -10.77 -4.96 3.46
C GLN A 278 -10.75 -3.55 4.08
N PHE A 279 -9.56 -3.12 4.46
CA PHE A 279 -9.29 -1.77 4.92
C PHE A 279 -9.76 -0.74 3.89
N LEU A 280 -10.60 0.21 4.31
CA LEU A 280 -11.23 1.16 3.38
C LEU A 280 -10.21 2.09 2.72
N LEU A 281 -9.12 2.43 3.43
CA LEU A 281 -8.04 3.27 2.93
C LEU A 281 -6.96 2.49 2.16
N TRP A 282 -7.14 1.20 1.92
CA TRP A 282 -6.15 0.40 1.18
C TRP A 282 -5.73 1.01 -0.17
N PRO A 283 -6.64 1.60 -0.98
CA PRO A 283 -6.22 2.32 -2.18
C PRO A 283 -5.28 3.48 -1.91
N SER A 284 -5.57 4.23 -0.85
CA SER A 284 -4.76 5.36 -0.39
C SER A 284 -3.38 4.89 0.10
N GLU A 285 -3.37 3.86 0.95
CA GLU A 285 -2.19 3.18 1.49
C GLU A 285 -1.20 2.81 0.38
N GLU A 286 -1.67 2.09 -0.64
CA GLU A 286 -0.85 1.63 -1.76
C GLU A 286 -0.28 2.77 -2.61
N ALA A 287 -1.13 3.72 -2.99
CA ALA A 287 -0.70 4.86 -3.79
C ALA A 287 0.28 5.75 -3.03
N ASN A 288 0.00 6.04 -1.76
CA ASN A 288 0.83 6.86 -0.91
C ASN A 288 2.24 6.27 -0.73
N PHE A 289 2.31 4.98 -0.36
CA PHE A 289 3.60 4.30 -0.19
C PHE A 289 4.43 4.34 -1.46
N LEU A 290 3.86 3.91 -2.58
CA LEU A 290 4.62 3.80 -3.82
C LEU A 290 5.06 5.14 -4.40
N THR A 291 4.26 6.20 -4.26
CA THR A 291 4.66 7.54 -4.71
C THR A 291 5.78 8.12 -3.86
N SER A 292 5.97 7.66 -2.64
CA SER A 292 7.05 8.09 -1.75
C SER A 292 8.35 7.33 -1.99
N VAL A 293 8.28 6.06 -2.41
CA VAL A 293 9.47 5.18 -2.54
C VAL A 293 9.96 5.04 -3.98
N SER A 294 9.20 5.50 -4.97
CA SER A 294 9.54 5.37 -6.39
C SER A 294 9.29 6.65 -7.17
N ASN A 295 10.25 7.03 -8.01
CA ASN A 295 10.09 8.09 -9.01
C ASN A 295 9.43 7.59 -10.31
N ARG A 296 8.93 6.36 -10.32
CA ARG A 296 8.26 5.75 -11.48
C ARG A 296 6.78 6.07 -11.48
N GLN A 297 6.16 5.89 -12.62
CA GLN A 297 4.70 5.98 -12.71
C GLN A 297 4.06 4.87 -11.87
N ILE A 298 3.12 5.24 -11.02
CA ILE A 298 2.42 4.33 -10.13
C ILE A 298 1.02 4.07 -10.65
N TRP A 299 0.68 2.80 -10.79
CA TRP A 299 -0.62 2.30 -11.20
C TRP A 299 -1.21 1.45 -10.10
N VAL A 300 -2.41 1.75 -9.65
CA VAL A 300 -3.09 0.93 -8.65
C VAL A 300 -4.32 0.27 -9.26
N LEU A 301 -4.35 -1.05 -9.18
CA LEU A 301 -5.39 -1.88 -9.77
C LEU A 301 -6.54 -2.10 -8.79
N ALA A 302 -7.72 -1.61 -9.14
CA ALA A 302 -8.97 -1.91 -8.44
C ALA A 302 -9.82 -2.93 -9.19
N SER A 303 -10.58 -3.75 -8.47
CA SER A 303 -11.55 -4.64 -9.10
C SER A 303 -12.76 -3.88 -9.63
N TYR A 304 -13.28 -4.27 -10.80
CA TYR A 304 -14.64 -3.93 -11.22
C TYR A 304 -15.69 -4.72 -10.44
N PHE A 305 -15.35 -5.93 -10.00
CA PHE A 305 -16.26 -6.90 -9.39
C PHE A 305 -16.23 -6.84 -7.86
N GLN A 306 -17.34 -7.24 -7.23
CA GLN A 306 -17.53 -7.17 -5.77
C GLN A 306 -16.62 -8.11 -4.98
N ALA A 307 -16.45 -9.35 -5.48
CA ALA A 307 -15.65 -10.37 -4.80
C ALA A 307 -15.17 -11.43 -5.79
N TRP A 308 -14.12 -12.16 -5.44
CA TRP A 308 -13.58 -13.22 -6.28
C TRP A 308 -14.61 -14.27 -6.74
N PRO A 309 -15.55 -14.73 -5.89
CA PRO A 309 -16.60 -15.65 -6.34
C PRO A 309 -17.64 -15.00 -7.25
N TRP A 310 -17.81 -13.68 -7.22
CA TRP A 310 -18.86 -12.95 -7.94
C TRP A 310 -18.31 -11.97 -8.97
N ARG A 311 -17.46 -12.42 -9.85
CA ARG A 311 -16.77 -11.60 -10.86
C ARG A 311 -17.69 -10.95 -11.89
N ARG A 312 -18.98 -11.30 -11.94
CA ARG A 312 -19.95 -10.73 -12.87
C ARG A 312 -20.77 -9.59 -12.30
N ASN A 313 -20.65 -9.31 -11.00
CA ASN A 313 -21.34 -8.22 -10.34
C ASN A 313 -20.38 -7.07 -10.05
N ALA A 314 -20.76 -5.88 -10.47
CA ALA A 314 -19.96 -4.68 -10.27
C ALA A 314 -19.92 -4.27 -8.79
N VAL A 315 -18.80 -3.67 -8.37
CA VAL A 315 -18.75 -2.87 -7.14
C VAL A 315 -19.80 -1.76 -7.26
N PRO A 316 -20.57 -1.44 -6.20
CA PRO A 316 -21.54 -0.36 -6.26
C PRO A 316 -20.92 0.95 -6.78
N PRO A 317 -21.58 1.70 -7.67
CA PRO A 317 -21.01 2.89 -8.30
C PRO A 317 -20.44 3.93 -7.34
N ALA A 318 -21.11 4.14 -6.21
CA ALA A 318 -20.66 5.08 -5.18
C ALA A 318 -19.32 4.65 -4.58
N GLU A 319 -19.18 3.38 -4.21
CA GLU A 319 -17.91 2.84 -3.67
C GLU A 319 -16.83 2.79 -4.75
N GLN A 320 -17.17 2.37 -5.99
CA GLN A 320 -16.22 2.31 -7.10
C GLN A 320 -15.55 3.67 -7.33
N LYS A 321 -16.34 4.75 -7.32
CA LYS A 321 -15.84 6.11 -7.57
C LYS A 321 -14.87 6.57 -6.48
N VAL A 322 -15.26 6.48 -5.20
CA VAL A 322 -14.39 6.94 -4.10
C VAL A 322 -13.20 6.03 -3.89
N TYR A 323 -13.31 4.76 -4.24
CA TYR A 323 -12.20 3.82 -4.20
C TYR A 323 -11.12 4.20 -5.21
N LEU A 324 -11.51 4.51 -6.45
CA LEU A 324 -10.59 4.97 -7.49
C LEU A 324 -10.06 6.39 -7.23
N ALA A 325 -10.85 7.27 -6.63
CA ALA A 325 -10.46 8.65 -6.31
C ALA A 325 -9.27 8.69 -5.34
N GLN A 326 -9.18 7.74 -4.40
CA GLN A 326 -8.08 7.65 -3.46
C GLN A 326 -6.71 7.46 -4.15
N PHE A 327 -6.67 6.78 -5.31
CA PHE A 327 -5.41 6.64 -6.06
C PHE A 327 -4.90 8.00 -6.53
N TYR A 328 -5.78 8.79 -7.15
CA TYR A 328 -5.43 10.14 -7.63
C TYR A 328 -5.11 11.10 -6.49
N ALA A 329 -5.84 11.01 -5.37
CA ALA A 329 -5.62 11.82 -4.20
C ALA A 329 -4.22 11.63 -3.57
N ASN A 330 -3.57 10.50 -3.84
CA ASN A 330 -2.22 10.17 -3.38
C ASN A 330 -1.18 10.15 -4.51
N GLY A 331 -1.48 10.73 -5.67
CA GLY A 331 -0.53 10.86 -6.76
C GLY A 331 -0.35 9.62 -7.63
N GLY A 332 -1.17 8.58 -7.46
CA GLY A 332 -1.20 7.39 -8.30
C GLY A 332 -2.10 7.52 -9.52
N SER A 333 -2.04 6.54 -10.40
CA SER A 333 -2.92 6.35 -11.56
C SER A 333 -3.86 5.17 -11.29
N ALA A 334 -5.09 5.23 -11.79
CA ALA A 334 -6.07 4.16 -11.61
C ALA A 334 -6.08 3.18 -12.78
N ILE A 335 -6.17 1.89 -12.46
CA ILE A 335 -6.46 0.83 -13.42
C ILE A 335 -7.62 -0.02 -12.89
N VAL A 336 -8.63 -0.28 -13.71
CA VAL A 336 -9.78 -1.11 -13.36
C VAL A 336 -9.63 -2.50 -13.96
N ASN A 337 -9.72 -3.53 -13.12
CA ASN A 337 -9.62 -4.92 -13.55
C ASN A 337 -10.96 -5.47 -14.04
N LEU A 338 -11.04 -5.79 -15.32
CA LEU A 338 -12.18 -6.44 -15.97
C LEU A 338 -11.90 -7.95 -16.15
N SER A 339 -11.91 -8.71 -15.05
CA SER A 339 -11.72 -10.17 -15.10
C SER A 339 -12.92 -10.93 -15.68
N GLY A 340 -14.05 -10.26 -15.90
CA GLY A 340 -15.28 -10.85 -16.49
C GLY A 340 -15.36 -10.77 -18.01
N GLY A 341 -14.31 -10.31 -18.69
CA GLY A 341 -14.27 -10.07 -20.14
C GLY A 341 -14.47 -8.59 -20.51
N PRO A 342 -14.58 -8.25 -21.81
CA PRO A 342 -14.75 -6.89 -22.28
C PRO A 342 -16.06 -6.24 -21.80
N PRO A 343 -16.19 -4.89 -21.80
CA PRO A 343 -17.37 -4.21 -21.29
C PRO A 343 -18.70 -4.68 -21.91
N ALA A 344 -18.68 -5.07 -23.18
CA ALA A 344 -19.87 -5.51 -23.90
C ALA A 344 -20.53 -6.78 -23.32
N VAL A 345 -19.73 -7.68 -22.69
CA VAL A 345 -20.24 -8.95 -22.15
C VAL A 345 -20.59 -8.90 -20.65
N HIS A 346 -20.31 -7.76 -19.99
CA HIS A 346 -20.68 -7.60 -18.58
C HIS A 346 -22.19 -7.48 -18.40
N GLN A 347 -22.76 -8.36 -17.59
CA GLN A 347 -24.18 -8.37 -17.25
C GLN A 347 -24.53 -7.21 -16.29
N ASP A 348 -23.67 -6.92 -15.33
CA ASP A 348 -23.80 -5.76 -14.44
C ASP A 348 -22.94 -4.61 -14.94
N ARG A 349 -23.57 -3.60 -15.53
CA ARG A 349 -22.93 -2.44 -16.15
C ARG A 349 -22.92 -1.18 -15.29
N ARG A 350 -23.48 -1.24 -14.07
CA ARG A 350 -23.66 -0.07 -13.19
C ARG A 350 -22.34 0.64 -12.86
N GLY A 351 -21.25 -0.12 -12.65
CA GLY A 351 -19.94 0.44 -12.33
C GLY A 351 -19.33 1.32 -13.41
N PHE A 352 -19.66 1.10 -14.70
CA PHE A 352 -19.09 1.89 -15.79
C PHE A 352 -19.47 3.37 -15.74
N ALA A 353 -20.63 3.73 -15.20
CA ALA A 353 -21.04 5.11 -15.03
C ALA A 353 -20.12 5.86 -14.05
N ALA A 354 -19.72 5.21 -12.96
CA ALA A 354 -18.79 5.76 -11.98
C ALA A 354 -17.38 5.95 -12.57
N ILE A 355 -16.90 4.95 -13.32
CA ILE A 355 -15.59 5.02 -14.01
C ILE A 355 -15.59 6.17 -15.01
N ARG A 356 -16.61 6.27 -15.88
CA ARG A 356 -16.76 7.37 -16.84
C ARG A 356 -16.74 8.73 -16.16
N SER A 357 -17.51 8.88 -15.07
CA SER A 357 -17.60 10.13 -14.31
C SER A 357 -16.24 10.56 -13.77
N LEU A 358 -15.51 9.65 -13.12
CA LEU A 358 -14.21 9.96 -12.51
C LEU A 358 -13.13 10.15 -13.57
N TYR A 359 -13.02 9.25 -14.54
CA TYR A 359 -12.00 9.35 -15.59
C TYR A 359 -12.19 10.62 -16.43
N GLY A 360 -13.44 10.97 -16.77
CA GLY A 360 -13.74 12.22 -17.45
C GLY A 360 -13.43 13.47 -16.59
N PHE A 361 -13.61 13.39 -15.27
CA PHE A 361 -13.19 14.45 -14.35
C PHE A 361 -11.66 14.63 -14.36
N VAL A 362 -10.90 13.54 -14.23
CA VAL A 362 -9.42 13.58 -14.26
C VAL A 362 -8.90 14.07 -15.61
N GLU A 363 -9.51 13.65 -16.71
CA GLU A 363 -9.13 14.08 -18.07
C GLU A 363 -9.29 15.58 -18.26
N ARG A 364 -10.45 16.14 -17.92
CA ARG A 364 -10.72 17.58 -18.06
C ARG A 364 -9.81 18.44 -17.19
N ASN A 365 -9.35 17.90 -16.07
CA ASN A 365 -8.53 18.60 -15.08
C ASN A 365 -7.07 18.10 -15.07
N ARG A 366 -6.60 17.46 -16.15
CA ARG A 366 -5.32 16.76 -16.20
C ARG A 366 -4.13 17.58 -15.70
N SER A 367 -4.09 18.89 -16.00
CA SER A 367 -3.00 19.78 -15.60
C SER A 367 -2.81 19.88 -14.09
N TYR A 368 -3.85 19.63 -13.29
CA TYR A 368 -3.78 19.61 -11.82
C TYR A 368 -3.32 18.27 -11.25
N TYR A 369 -3.21 17.22 -12.10
CA TYR A 369 -2.73 15.91 -11.70
C TYR A 369 -1.31 15.60 -12.21
N GLU A 370 -0.81 16.39 -13.18
CA GLU A 370 0.50 16.18 -13.78
C GLU A 370 1.56 16.96 -13.02
N GLY A 371 2.69 16.29 -12.68
CA GLY A 371 3.82 16.94 -12.00
C GLY A 371 3.57 17.35 -10.55
N ASP A 372 2.49 16.88 -9.94
CA ASP A 372 2.20 17.14 -8.54
C ASP A 372 3.07 16.28 -7.60
N ALA A 373 3.37 16.83 -6.43
CA ALA A 373 4.11 16.15 -5.38
C ALA A 373 3.34 16.19 -4.06
N SER A 374 3.68 15.32 -3.10
CA SER A 374 3.09 15.37 -1.77
C SER A 374 3.41 16.69 -1.07
N GLY A 375 2.40 17.29 -0.43
CA GLY A 375 2.52 18.43 0.45
C GLY A 375 2.64 18.08 1.94
N ALA A 376 2.64 16.80 2.29
CA ALA A 376 2.75 16.34 3.67
C ALA A 376 4.13 16.64 4.27
N ASN A 377 4.17 16.89 5.58
CA ASN A 377 5.39 17.05 6.36
C ASN A 377 5.50 16.08 7.53
N VAL A 378 4.64 15.06 7.54
CA VAL A 378 4.66 13.91 8.45
C VAL A 378 4.96 12.67 7.63
N ALA A 379 5.91 11.85 8.08
CA ALA A 379 6.24 10.55 7.48
C ALA A 379 5.83 9.42 8.43
N VAL A 380 5.13 8.41 7.92
CA VAL A 380 4.86 7.14 8.61
C VAL A 380 5.73 6.08 7.98
N VAL A 381 6.52 5.37 8.78
CA VAL A 381 7.50 4.42 8.30
C VAL A 381 6.90 3.02 8.16
N TYR A 382 7.01 2.48 6.95
CA TYR A 382 6.81 1.07 6.66
C TYR A 382 8.16 0.36 6.55
N SER A 383 8.38 -0.64 7.39
CA SER A 383 9.61 -1.44 7.38
C SER A 383 9.38 -2.81 6.77
N GLN A 384 9.99 -3.06 5.62
CA GLN A 384 9.97 -4.39 5.01
C GLN A 384 10.68 -5.43 5.89
N ASN A 385 11.75 -5.04 6.57
CA ASN A 385 12.44 -5.96 7.48
C ASN A 385 11.56 -6.35 8.66
N THR A 386 10.80 -5.42 9.23
CA THR A 386 9.81 -5.74 10.26
C THR A 386 8.75 -6.69 9.73
N LEU A 387 8.20 -6.46 8.54
CA LEU A 387 7.23 -7.35 7.93
C LEU A 387 7.77 -8.78 7.74
N PHE A 388 9.01 -8.91 7.25
CA PHE A 388 9.59 -10.21 6.90
C PHE A 388 10.12 -10.98 8.09
N TYR A 389 10.58 -10.30 9.15
CA TYR A 389 11.40 -10.94 10.20
C TYR A 389 10.88 -10.77 11.62
N TYR A 390 9.96 -9.82 11.87
CA TYR A 390 9.31 -9.63 13.15
C TYR A 390 7.95 -10.34 13.19
N ASP A 391 7.54 -10.89 14.35
CA ASP A 391 6.23 -11.57 14.59
C ASP A 391 5.79 -12.46 13.41
N ARG A 392 6.68 -13.35 12.99
CA ARG A 392 6.54 -14.17 11.76
C ARG A 392 5.28 -15.04 11.75
N GLU A 393 4.76 -15.38 12.92
CA GLU A 393 3.52 -16.13 13.05
C GLU A 393 2.29 -15.27 12.75
N GLN A 394 2.36 -13.97 13.02
CA GLN A 394 1.25 -13.03 12.84
C GLN A 394 1.73 -11.70 12.19
N PRO A 395 2.33 -11.75 10.99
CA PRO A 395 2.89 -10.57 10.34
C PRO A 395 1.85 -9.48 10.03
N GLY A 396 0.58 -9.85 9.95
CA GLY A 396 -0.54 -8.91 9.82
C GLY A 396 -0.66 -7.91 10.97
N ARG A 397 -0.19 -8.25 12.19
CA ARG A 397 -0.24 -7.31 13.33
C ARG A 397 0.60 -6.05 13.10
N TYR A 398 1.73 -6.19 12.41
CA TYR A 398 2.56 -5.05 12.06
C TYR A 398 1.85 -4.14 11.04
N VAL A 399 1.25 -4.72 10.01
CA VAL A 399 0.45 -3.96 9.03
C VAL A 399 -0.76 -3.30 9.69
N ASP A 400 -1.41 -3.99 10.62
CA ASP A 400 -2.52 -3.43 11.41
C ASP A 400 -2.09 -2.22 12.26
N ALA A 401 -0.87 -2.20 12.81
CA ALA A 401 -0.35 -1.03 13.53
C ALA A 401 -0.17 0.18 12.60
N ILE A 402 0.37 -0.03 11.39
CA ILE A 402 0.46 1.03 10.37
C ILE A 402 -0.93 1.55 10.01
N ARG A 403 -1.88 0.66 9.72
CA ARG A 403 -3.25 1.01 9.34
C ARG A 403 -4.00 1.74 10.44
N GLY A 404 -3.72 1.40 11.70
CA GLY A 404 -4.29 2.15 12.83
C GLY A 404 -3.79 3.58 12.89
N MET A 405 -2.51 3.78 12.59
CA MET A 405 -1.94 5.13 12.48
C MET A 405 -2.54 5.90 11.29
N GLU A 406 -2.63 5.25 10.11
CA GLU A 406 -3.25 5.84 8.93
C GLU A 406 -4.71 6.23 9.15
N GLN A 407 -5.49 5.36 9.79
CA GLN A 407 -6.89 5.63 10.11
C GLN A 407 -7.01 6.83 11.08
N ALA A 408 -6.18 6.87 12.14
CA ALA A 408 -6.16 8.00 13.07
C ALA A 408 -5.86 9.31 12.33
N PHE A 409 -4.87 9.31 11.43
CA PHE A 409 -4.51 10.50 10.67
C PHE A 409 -5.56 10.89 9.64
N ALA A 410 -6.20 9.93 8.97
CA ALA A 410 -7.30 10.19 8.04
C ALA A 410 -8.51 10.80 8.75
N GLU A 411 -8.92 10.25 9.90
CA GLU A 411 -10.08 10.73 10.68
C GLU A 411 -9.84 12.10 11.30
N HIS A 412 -8.60 12.45 11.61
CA HIS A 412 -8.20 13.74 12.16
C HIS A 412 -7.53 14.68 11.15
N HIS A 413 -7.57 14.33 9.87
CA HIS A 413 -7.12 15.13 8.72
C HIS A 413 -5.64 15.57 8.79
N VAL A 414 -4.77 14.71 9.29
CA VAL A 414 -3.32 14.91 9.30
C VAL A 414 -2.73 14.43 7.97
N PRO A 415 -2.21 15.30 7.10
CA PRO A 415 -1.55 14.85 5.86
C PRO A 415 -0.24 14.11 6.17
N PHE A 416 -0.03 12.96 5.58
CA PHE A 416 1.17 12.14 5.78
C PHE A 416 1.61 11.43 4.50
N ASP A 417 2.90 11.09 4.47
CA ASP A 417 3.48 10.16 3.49
C ASP A 417 3.81 8.83 4.19
N LEU A 418 3.52 7.71 3.53
CA LEU A 418 4.09 6.42 3.88
C LEU A 418 5.47 6.31 3.24
N ILE A 419 6.51 6.08 4.03
CA ILE A 419 7.88 5.94 3.54
C ILE A 419 8.48 4.60 3.93
N SER A 420 9.42 4.09 3.15
CA SER A 420 10.19 2.89 3.50
C SER A 420 11.23 3.19 4.58
N ASP A 421 11.56 2.18 5.41
CA ASP A 421 12.69 2.24 6.33
C ASP A 421 14.05 2.47 5.63
N THR A 422 14.19 2.12 4.35
CA THR A 422 15.36 2.42 3.52
C THR A 422 15.50 3.92 3.21
N ARG A 423 14.41 4.69 3.37
CA ARG A 423 14.38 6.15 3.19
C ARG A 423 14.69 6.93 4.47
N LEU A 424 15.06 6.28 5.55
CA LEU A 424 15.53 6.92 6.78
C LEU A 424 16.95 7.46 6.60
N THR A 425 17.13 8.42 5.70
CA THR A 425 18.39 9.10 5.38
C THR A 425 18.23 10.61 5.58
N ALA A 426 19.32 11.33 5.86
CA ALA A 426 19.30 12.76 6.10
C ALA A 426 18.60 13.55 4.96
N GLU A 427 18.87 13.15 3.71
CA GLU A 427 18.28 13.77 2.52
C GLU A 427 16.76 13.62 2.46
N HIS A 428 16.26 12.40 2.64
CA HIS A 428 14.81 12.13 2.57
C HIS A 428 14.05 12.69 3.76
N LEU A 429 14.67 12.68 4.96
CA LEU A 429 14.04 13.18 6.18
C LEU A 429 13.96 14.72 6.24
N ALA A 430 14.78 15.43 5.47
CA ALA A 430 14.86 16.89 5.50
C ALA A 430 13.51 17.61 5.20
N LYS A 431 12.62 16.97 4.42
CA LYS A 431 11.30 17.54 4.10
C LYS A 431 10.25 17.33 5.19
N TYR A 432 10.48 16.42 6.14
CA TYR A 432 9.52 16.09 7.18
C TYR A 432 9.82 16.82 8.48
N ARG A 433 8.76 17.15 9.21
CA ARG A 433 8.85 17.71 10.58
C ARG A 433 8.80 16.60 11.62
N THR A 434 8.04 15.55 11.33
CA THR A 434 7.83 14.43 12.24
C THR A 434 7.90 13.11 11.48
N VAL A 435 8.66 12.18 12.01
CA VAL A 435 8.74 10.78 11.56
C VAL A 435 8.02 9.91 12.58
N VAL A 436 7.10 9.08 12.12
CA VAL A 436 6.29 8.17 12.93
C VAL A 436 6.72 6.74 12.66
N LEU A 437 6.99 5.99 13.71
CA LEU A 437 7.53 4.62 13.68
C LEU A 437 6.51 3.65 14.33
N PRO A 438 5.44 3.24 13.62
CA PRO A 438 4.45 2.30 14.17
C PRO A 438 5.06 0.92 14.32
N CYS A 439 5.41 0.52 15.52
CA CYS A 439 6.05 -0.78 15.80
C CYS A 439 7.15 -1.15 14.79
N THR A 440 7.98 -0.18 14.36
CA THR A 440 9.11 -0.42 13.43
C THR A 440 10.20 -1.20 14.15
N ALA A 441 9.91 -2.49 14.39
CA ALA A 441 10.67 -3.33 15.33
C ALA A 441 12.08 -3.63 14.84
N CYS A 442 12.23 -4.02 13.58
CA CYS A 442 13.53 -4.30 12.97
C CYS A 442 14.16 -3.02 12.43
N MET A 443 15.37 -2.68 12.89
CA MET A 443 16.05 -1.44 12.50
C MET A 443 17.54 -1.65 12.32
N THR A 444 18.12 -1.02 11.28
CA THR A 444 19.57 -0.99 11.05
C THR A 444 20.22 0.11 11.88
N GLU A 445 21.53 -0.04 12.12
CA GLU A 445 22.33 0.97 12.84
C GLU A 445 22.34 2.31 12.08
N GLU A 446 22.41 2.25 10.74
CA GLU A 446 22.42 3.43 9.87
C GLU A 446 21.09 4.22 9.95
N ALA A 447 19.95 3.50 9.97
CA ALA A 447 18.64 4.13 10.14
C ALA A 447 18.51 4.81 11.52
N ALA A 448 18.97 4.13 12.57
CA ALA A 448 18.95 4.69 13.92
C ALA A 448 19.83 5.94 14.04
N GLU A 449 21.03 5.91 13.47
CA GLU A 449 21.96 7.06 13.47
C GLU A 449 21.39 8.23 12.68
N SER A 450 20.73 7.95 11.54
CA SER A 450 20.05 8.99 10.74
C SER A 450 18.91 9.65 11.52
N LEU A 451 18.10 8.88 12.27
CA LEU A 451 17.05 9.41 13.12
C LEU A 451 17.58 10.26 14.28
N LYS A 452 18.69 9.85 14.90
CA LYS A 452 19.36 10.65 15.96
C LYS A 452 19.79 12.00 15.41
N LYS A 453 20.53 12.02 14.28
CA LYS A 453 20.95 13.24 13.60
C LYS A 453 19.76 14.10 13.16
N TYR A 454 18.70 13.47 12.68
CA TYR A 454 17.47 14.18 12.29
C TYR A 454 16.86 14.94 13.48
N VAL A 455 16.81 14.34 14.67
CA VAL A 455 16.32 15.01 15.88
C VAL A 455 17.31 16.08 16.39
N GLU A 456 18.61 15.82 16.32
CA GLU A 456 19.64 16.82 16.62
C GLU A 456 19.55 18.06 15.71
N ASN A 457 19.01 17.92 14.51
CA ASN A 457 18.73 19.02 13.57
C ASN A 457 17.31 19.62 13.69
N GLY A 458 16.58 19.30 14.77
CA GLY A 458 15.26 19.88 15.07
C GLY A 458 14.07 19.10 14.49
N GLY A 459 14.28 17.94 13.88
CA GLY A 459 13.23 17.01 13.52
C GLY A 459 12.63 16.29 14.73
N SER A 460 11.50 15.62 14.57
CA SER A 460 10.79 14.97 15.68
C SER A 460 10.41 13.54 15.36
N VAL A 461 10.34 12.68 16.39
CA VAL A 461 10.02 11.25 16.24
C VAL A 461 8.86 10.86 17.16
N VAL A 462 7.90 10.13 16.62
CA VAL A 462 6.85 9.43 17.38
C VAL A 462 7.02 7.93 17.17
N ALA A 463 7.14 7.15 18.23
CA ALA A 463 7.38 5.71 18.15
C ALA A 463 6.41 4.93 19.05
N THR A 464 6.05 3.72 18.62
CA THR A 464 5.16 2.85 19.39
C THR A 464 5.80 1.48 19.67
N PHE A 465 5.50 0.93 20.82
CA PHE A 465 5.78 -0.45 21.23
C PHE A 465 7.26 -0.88 21.06
N GLU A 466 7.52 -2.00 20.38
CA GLU A 466 8.86 -2.61 20.22
C GLU A 466 9.72 -1.96 19.12
N THR A 467 9.43 -0.72 18.73
CA THR A 467 10.24 0.03 17.74
C THR A 467 11.72 -0.04 18.08
N SER A 468 12.54 -0.48 17.11
CA SER A 468 14.03 -0.61 17.21
C SER A 468 14.56 -1.66 18.18
N LEU A 469 13.71 -2.59 18.65
CA LEU A 469 14.14 -3.63 19.60
C LEU A 469 14.77 -4.85 18.93
N TYR A 470 14.72 -4.94 17.59
CA TYR A 470 15.23 -6.08 16.83
C TYR A 470 16.27 -5.63 15.79
N ASP A 471 17.21 -6.51 15.49
CA ASP A 471 18.14 -6.32 14.39
C ASP A 471 17.43 -6.50 13.02
N PRO A 472 18.06 -6.16 11.89
CA PRO A 472 17.45 -6.31 10.56
C PRO A 472 17.02 -7.74 10.21
N ASP A 473 17.55 -8.73 10.88
CA ASP A 473 17.25 -10.16 10.71
C ASP A 473 16.16 -10.68 11.66
N GLY A 474 15.61 -9.80 12.52
CA GLY A 474 14.57 -10.13 13.49
C GLY A 474 15.08 -10.81 14.77
N ARG A 475 16.37 -10.64 15.11
CA ARG A 475 16.89 -11.08 16.40
C ARG A 475 16.67 -9.98 17.44
N LYS A 476 16.06 -10.34 18.56
CA LYS A 476 15.80 -9.40 19.65
C LYS A 476 17.11 -8.90 20.25
N ARG A 477 17.20 -7.57 20.46
CA ARG A 477 18.28 -6.89 21.18
C ARG A 477 17.97 -6.88 22.68
N ASP A 478 18.98 -6.62 23.49
CA ASP A 478 18.81 -6.44 24.94
C ASP A 478 18.10 -5.14 25.27
N ASP A 479 18.24 -4.11 24.44
CA ASP A 479 17.59 -2.80 24.60
C ASP A 479 17.21 -2.20 23.23
N PHE A 480 16.37 -1.15 23.25
CA PHE A 480 16.06 -0.38 22.06
C PHE A 480 17.32 0.25 21.45
N LEU A 481 17.49 0.11 20.14
CA LEU A 481 18.56 0.80 19.42
C LEU A 481 18.42 2.34 19.52
N LEU A 482 17.18 2.82 19.70
CA LEU A 482 16.84 4.23 19.90
C LEU A 482 16.66 4.61 21.38
N ALA A 483 17.14 3.80 22.34
CA ALA A 483 16.92 4.00 23.78
C ALA A 483 17.23 5.44 24.27
N ASP A 484 18.37 5.99 23.87
CA ASP A 484 18.79 7.35 24.27
C ASP A 484 17.92 8.43 23.63
N LEU A 485 17.50 8.24 22.38
CA LEU A 485 16.60 9.14 21.67
C LEU A 485 15.21 9.15 22.30
N LEU A 486 14.66 7.96 22.57
CA LEU A 486 13.32 7.79 23.15
C LEU A 486 13.30 8.11 24.66
N GLY A 487 14.45 8.11 25.32
CA GLY A 487 14.59 8.34 26.77
C GLY A 487 14.11 7.19 27.63
N VAL A 488 14.12 5.97 27.10
CA VAL A 488 13.68 4.77 27.79
C VAL A 488 14.59 3.58 27.47
N SER A 489 14.73 2.64 28.42
CA SER A 489 15.32 1.32 28.22
C SER A 489 14.26 0.24 28.33
N HIS A 490 14.33 -0.77 27.49
CA HIS A 490 13.48 -1.95 27.55
C HIS A 490 13.79 -2.78 28.81
N ALA A 491 12.76 -3.23 29.49
CA ALA A 491 12.89 -4.17 30.62
C ALA A 491 12.23 -5.51 30.30
N ASP A 492 11.00 -5.49 29.76
CA ASP A 492 10.24 -6.68 29.42
C ASP A 492 9.09 -6.30 28.44
N THR A 493 8.50 -7.30 27.77
CA THR A 493 7.27 -7.14 26.99
C THR A 493 6.18 -8.02 27.59
N LEU A 494 5.11 -7.41 28.08
CA LEU A 494 4.05 -8.04 28.85
C LEU A 494 2.69 -7.92 28.17
N GLN A 495 1.82 -8.90 28.45
CA GLN A 495 0.40 -8.83 28.14
C GLN A 495 -0.37 -8.48 29.41
N VAL A 496 -1.21 -7.43 29.35
CA VAL A 496 -1.95 -6.94 30.52
C VAL A 496 -3.45 -7.09 30.41
N THR A 497 -3.97 -7.18 29.20
CA THR A 497 -5.40 -7.38 28.95
C THR A 497 -5.63 -8.64 28.12
N GLY A 498 -6.80 -9.25 28.27
CA GLY A 498 -7.14 -10.47 27.57
C GLY A 498 -7.43 -11.63 28.53
N ARG A 499 -7.43 -12.85 28.00
CA ARG A 499 -7.73 -14.05 28.77
C ARG A 499 -6.45 -14.80 29.14
N GLU A 500 -6.18 -14.93 30.42
CA GLU A 500 -5.06 -15.68 30.96
C GLU A 500 -5.60 -16.69 31.97
N ASP A 501 -5.22 -17.97 31.85
CA ASP A 501 -5.70 -19.09 32.70
C ASP A 501 -7.23 -19.16 32.87
N GLY A 502 -7.96 -18.84 31.78
CA GLY A 502 -9.41 -18.82 31.79
C GLY A 502 -10.04 -17.55 32.38
N VAL A 503 -9.28 -16.64 32.94
CA VAL A 503 -9.73 -15.39 33.55
C VAL A 503 -9.47 -14.21 32.63
N TYR A 504 -10.49 -13.36 32.40
CA TYR A 504 -10.31 -12.08 31.71
C TYR A 504 -9.71 -11.06 32.68
N LYS A 505 -8.65 -10.41 32.21
CA LYS A 505 -7.99 -9.28 32.87
C LYS A 505 -8.18 -8.00 32.10
N GLN A 506 -8.23 -6.89 32.79
CA GLN A 506 -8.27 -5.52 32.27
C GLN A 506 -7.23 -4.65 32.97
N ALA A 507 -6.79 -3.59 32.28
CA ALA A 507 -5.95 -2.54 32.82
C ALA A 507 -6.30 -1.21 32.14
N TYR A 508 -5.87 -0.11 32.75
CA TYR A 508 -6.11 1.24 32.24
C TYR A 508 -4.82 2.04 32.19
N LEU A 509 -4.80 3.02 31.32
CA LEU A 509 -3.81 4.09 31.31
C LEU A 509 -4.33 5.19 32.24
N ASN A 510 -3.60 5.51 33.30
CA ASN A 510 -3.96 6.57 34.23
C ASN A 510 -3.38 7.90 33.76
N VAL A 511 -4.21 8.93 33.70
CA VAL A 511 -3.80 10.30 33.40
C VAL A 511 -3.01 10.88 34.58
N ARG A 512 -1.78 11.34 34.32
CA ARG A 512 -0.88 11.92 35.34
C ARG A 512 -0.63 13.41 35.15
N LEU A 513 -0.58 13.87 33.91
CA LEU A 513 -0.31 15.26 33.55
C LEU A 513 -1.46 15.77 32.66
N GLY A 514 -2.63 16.02 33.27
CA GLY A 514 -3.87 16.36 32.53
C GLY A 514 -3.75 17.58 31.60
N ASP A 515 -2.93 18.56 31.96
CA ASP A 515 -2.70 19.77 31.15
C ASP A 515 -1.65 19.59 30.04
N HIS A 516 -1.06 18.39 29.88
CA HIS A 516 -0.05 18.18 28.85
C HIS A 516 -0.69 18.18 27.47
N PRO A 517 -0.12 18.87 26.45
CA PRO A 517 -0.70 18.98 25.10
C PRO A 517 -0.97 17.65 24.40
N LEU A 518 -0.28 16.57 24.77
CA LEU A 518 -0.55 15.22 24.29
C LEU A 518 -1.93 14.69 24.70
N LEU A 519 -2.53 15.26 25.73
CA LEU A 519 -3.83 14.85 26.28
C LEU A 519 -4.94 15.84 25.93
N SER A 520 -4.71 16.76 24.99
CA SER A 520 -5.73 17.72 24.54
C SER A 520 -6.98 16.98 24.04
N ASP A 521 -8.14 17.59 24.31
CA ASP A 521 -9.46 17.13 23.87
C ASP A 521 -9.92 15.77 24.44
N LEU A 522 -9.24 15.23 25.45
CA LEU A 522 -9.68 14.03 26.17
C LEU A 522 -10.78 14.32 27.22
N GLY A 523 -11.15 15.59 27.42
CA GLY A 523 -12.17 16.02 28.41
C GLY A 523 -11.75 15.70 29.84
N ASP A 524 -12.72 15.31 30.67
CA ASP A 524 -12.53 15.05 32.11
C ASP A 524 -12.09 13.60 32.41
N THR A 525 -11.68 12.82 31.38
CA THR A 525 -11.28 11.42 31.64
C THR A 525 -9.99 11.34 32.45
N THR A 526 -9.97 10.48 33.43
CA THR A 526 -8.79 10.18 34.24
C THR A 526 -8.16 8.84 33.89
N VAL A 527 -8.86 8.03 33.10
CA VAL A 527 -8.44 6.69 32.67
C VAL A 527 -8.79 6.43 31.21
N ILE A 528 -7.91 5.72 30.50
CA ILE A 528 -8.09 5.27 29.10
C ILE A 528 -7.87 3.75 29.08
N PRO A 529 -8.62 2.95 28.30
CA PRO A 529 -8.37 1.51 28.21
C PRO A 529 -6.94 1.21 27.76
N ALA A 530 -6.25 0.28 28.43
CA ALA A 530 -4.93 -0.15 27.99
C ALA A 530 -5.03 -1.13 26.81
N ALA A 531 -4.06 -1.05 25.86
CA ALA A 531 -3.89 -2.04 24.82
C ALA A 531 -3.39 -3.38 25.38
N ASN A 532 -3.50 -4.46 24.60
CA ASN A 532 -3.24 -5.82 25.08
C ASN A 532 -1.79 -6.05 25.53
N ARG A 533 -0.82 -5.50 24.81
CA ARG A 533 0.61 -5.68 25.07
C ARG A 533 1.29 -4.33 25.28
N TYR A 534 2.31 -4.32 26.12
CA TYR A 534 3.17 -3.17 26.31
C TYR A 534 4.63 -3.58 26.61
N CYS A 535 5.55 -2.68 26.34
CA CYS A 535 6.91 -2.75 26.81
C CYS A 535 7.00 -2.11 28.19
N ARG A 536 7.36 -2.88 29.23
CA ARG A 536 7.79 -2.29 30.49
C ARG A 536 9.11 -1.60 30.23
N VAL A 537 9.21 -0.32 30.57
CA VAL A 537 10.39 0.49 30.31
C VAL A 537 10.88 1.17 31.58
N ARG A 538 12.18 1.51 31.60
CA ARG A 538 12.81 2.35 32.60
C ARG A 538 13.18 3.67 31.96
N LEU A 539 12.89 4.79 32.61
CA LEU A 539 13.26 6.11 32.12
C LEU A 539 14.80 6.30 32.10
N ARG A 540 15.30 6.94 31.06
CA ARG A 540 16.70 7.39 30.93
C ARG A 540 16.77 8.91 31.07
N GLY A 541 17.49 9.39 32.10
CA GLY A 541 17.67 10.81 32.36
C GLY A 541 16.46 11.48 33.02
N GLU A 542 16.64 12.75 33.46
CA GLU A 542 15.72 13.43 34.38
C GLU A 542 14.64 14.29 33.70
N LYS A 543 14.63 14.42 32.37
CA LYS A 543 13.82 15.42 31.66
C LYS A 543 12.68 14.87 30.79
N ALA A 544 12.19 13.67 31.09
CA ALA A 544 11.05 13.12 30.35
C ALA A 544 9.75 13.40 31.08
N ALA A 545 8.74 13.91 30.36
CA ALA A 545 7.37 13.93 30.85
C ALA A 545 6.72 12.57 30.68
N VAL A 546 5.93 12.14 31.67
CA VAL A 546 5.17 10.88 31.65
C VAL A 546 3.69 11.19 31.83
N PRO A 547 2.96 11.57 30.76
CA PRO A 547 1.54 11.91 30.85
C PRO A 547 0.64 10.74 31.23
N LEU A 548 1.00 9.50 30.86
CA LEU A 548 0.21 8.31 31.13
C LEU A 548 1.06 7.21 31.77
N THR A 549 0.49 6.54 32.80
CA THR A 549 1.04 5.35 33.43
C THR A 549 0.04 4.18 33.36
N LEU A 550 0.53 2.95 33.50
CA LEU A 550 -0.30 1.75 33.50
C LEU A 550 -0.84 1.46 34.92
N SER A 551 -2.14 1.14 35.03
CA SER A 551 -2.69 0.56 36.25
C SER A 551 -2.27 -0.90 36.42
N ALA A 552 -2.29 -1.42 37.66
CA ALA A 552 -2.19 -2.84 37.86
C ALA A 552 -3.35 -3.57 37.15
N ALA A 553 -3.05 -4.71 36.52
CA ALA A 553 -4.06 -5.51 35.86
C ALA A 553 -4.97 -6.22 36.91
N PHE A 554 -6.26 -6.23 36.66
CA PHE A 554 -7.24 -6.86 37.58
C PHE A 554 -8.32 -7.63 36.82
N ARG A 555 -9.06 -8.46 37.54
CA ARG A 555 -10.09 -9.32 36.96
C ARG A 555 -11.28 -8.52 36.44
N VAL A 556 -11.88 -9.01 35.34
CA VAL A 556 -13.17 -8.47 34.85
C VAL A 556 -14.35 -9.03 35.62
N PHE A 557 -14.23 -10.26 36.16
CA PHE A 557 -15.29 -11.00 36.85
C PHE A 557 -14.81 -11.63 38.17
N PRO A 558 -15.67 -11.82 39.17
CA PRO A 558 -17.06 -11.31 39.30
C PRO A 558 -17.09 -9.77 39.44
N GLU A 559 -18.15 -9.12 38.94
CA GLU A 559 -18.28 -7.66 38.92
C GLU A 559 -18.02 -6.99 40.25
N GLY A 560 -18.60 -7.54 41.38
CA GLY A 560 -18.39 -7.02 42.72
C GLY A 560 -16.96 -7.15 43.26
N MET A 561 -16.08 -7.84 42.54
CA MET A 561 -14.64 -8.00 42.83
C MET A 561 -13.75 -7.45 41.71
N SER A 562 -14.34 -6.73 40.74
CA SER A 562 -13.64 -6.15 39.58
C SER A 562 -13.06 -4.77 39.93
N TYR A 563 -12.03 -4.76 40.76
CA TYR A 563 -11.27 -3.57 41.14
C TYR A 563 -9.82 -3.95 41.44
N THR A 564 -8.93 -2.97 41.26
CA THR A 564 -7.52 -3.18 41.60
C THR A 564 -7.30 -3.18 43.11
N LEU A 565 -6.59 -4.17 43.63
CA LEU A 565 -6.11 -4.25 45.02
C LEU A 565 -4.70 -3.69 45.16
N GLU A 566 -3.97 -3.60 44.05
CA GLU A 566 -2.57 -3.17 44.02
C GLU A 566 -2.47 -1.69 43.69
N PRO A 567 -1.50 -0.98 44.30
CA PRO A 567 -1.19 0.40 43.89
C PRO A 567 -0.77 0.40 42.45
N ASP A 568 -0.97 1.55 41.79
CA ASP A 568 -0.45 1.82 40.42
C ASP A 568 1.06 1.58 40.43
N PRO A 569 1.59 0.66 39.58
CA PRO A 569 3.01 0.40 39.50
C PRO A 569 3.82 1.59 38.95
N GLY A 570 3.11 2.58 38.34
CA GLY A 570 3.75 3.74 37.75
C GLY A 570 4.49 3.47 36.46
N ASP A 571 4.30 2.30 35.83
CA ASP A 571 4.94 1.93 34.57
C ASP A 571 4.62 2.98 33.50
N PRO A 572 5.63 3.66 32.90
CA PRO A 572 5.41 4.68 31.90
C PRO A 572 4.77 4.11 30.63
N MET A 573 3.67 4.69 30.19
CA MET A 573 2.97 4.27 28.96
C MET A 573 3.04 5.30 27.85
N LEU A 574 3.23 6.56 28.19
CA LEU A 574 3.48 7.64 27.25
C LEU A 574 4.64 8.48 27.82
N VAL A 575 5.70 8.59 27.03
CA VAL A 575 6.92 9.34 27.39
C VAL A 575 7.17 10.41 26.34
N ALA A 576 7.35 11.66 26.78
CA ALA A 576 7.59 12.79 25.92
C ALA A 576 8.87 13.52 26.33
N ARG A 577 9.66 13.94 25.33
CA ARG A 577 10.91 14.71 25.55
C ARG A 577 11.03 15.85 24.56
N GLU A 578 11.57 16.96 25.04
CA GLU A 578 12.06 18.05 24.21
C GLU A 578 13.60 18.01 24.18
N HIS A 579 14.16 18.10 23.00
CA HIS A 579 15.62 18.09 22.79
C HIS A 579 16.16 19.52 22.68
N PRO A 580 17.45 19.75 23.03
CA PRO A 580 18.05 21.09 22.95
C PRO A 580 17.99 21.72 21.55
N SER A 581 17.90 20.93 20.51
CA SER A 581 17.73 21.31 19.11
C SER A 581 16.34 21.89 18.78
N GLY A 582 15.38 21.75 19.70
CA GLY A 582 13.96 22.01 19.47
C GLY A 582 13.20 20.82 18.84
N GLY A 583 13.90 19.72 18.53
CA GLY A 583 13.27 18.45 18.16
C GLY A 583 12.54 17.83 19.36
N ARG A 584 11.55 16.97 19.08
CA ARG A 584 10.73 16.30 20.10
C ARG A 584 10.63 14.81 19.86
N THR A 585 10.56 14.03 20.94
CA THR A 585 10.29 12.60 20.84
C THR A 585 9.10 12.21 21.70
N VAL A 586 8.25 11.36 21.15
CA VAL A 586 7.10 10.76 21.84
C VAL A 586 7.21 9.24 21.70
N TYR A 587 7.11 8.55 22.81
CA TYR A 587 7.15 7.10 22.82
C TYR A 587 5.91 6.53 23.54
N PHE A 588 5.17 5.68 22.86
CA PHE A 588 4.08 4.87 23.44
C PHE A 588 4.63 3.49 23.74
N ALA A 589 4.62 3.11 25.02
CA ALA A 589 5.06 1.78 25.42
C ALA A 589 4.08 0.66 25.01
N GLY A 590 2.81 1.00 24.77
CA GLY A 590 1.79 0.08 24.24
C GLY A 590 1.62 0.19 22.73
N GLN A 591 0.53 -0.41 22.24
CA GLN A 591 0.13 -0.45 20.82
C GLN A 591 -1.19 0.32 20.61
N PRO A 592 -1.25 1.65 20.82
CA PRO A 592 -2.48 2.44 20.64
C PRO A 592 -2.95 2.44 19.18
N ASP A 593 -2.01 2.38 18.23
CA ASP A 593 -2.23 2.27 16.79
C ASP A 593 -3.02 0.98 16.44
N LEU A 594 -2.48 -0.19 16.79
CA LEU A 594 -3.15 -1.48 16.60
C LEU A 594 -4.50 -1.53 17.31
N ALA A 595 -4.58 -1.00 18.53
CA ALA A 595 -5.81 -0.98 19.32
C ALA A 595 -6.87 -0.07 18.68
N PHE A 596 -6.47 1.08 18.15
CA PHE A 596 -7.39 1.99 17.45
C PHE A 596 -8.01 1.31 16.22
N LEU A 597 -7.20 0.65 15.38
CA LEU A 597 -7.73 -0.08 14.22
C LEU A 597 -8.75 -1.15 14.62
N ARG A 598 -8.46 -1.90 15.69
CA ARG A 598 -9.28 -3.07 16.10
C ARG A 598 -10.54 -2.72 16.86
N PHE A 599 -10.48 -1.69 17.68
CA PHE A 599 -11.57 -1.37 18.62
C PHE A 599 -12.25 -0.03 18.31
N GLY A 600 -11.60 0.87 17.54
CA GLY A 600 -12.15 2.18 17.16
C GLY A 600 -12.38 3.13 18.35
N TYR A 601 -11.68 2.94 19.49
CA TYR A 601 -11.86 3.79 20.66
C TYR A 601 -11.25 5.19 20.43
N PRO A 602 -12.05 6.27 20.47
CA PRO A 602 -11.63 7.59 19.97
C PRO A 602 -10.40 8.17 20.67
N ASP A 603 -10.23 7.93 21.97
CA ASP A 603 -9.11 8.49 22.74
C ASP A 603 -7.76 8.03 22.22
N TRP A 604 -7.65 6.82 21.69
CA TRP A 604 -6.41 6.37 21.06
C TRP A 604 -6.11 7.13 19.78
N GLY A 605 -7.12 7.42 18.95
CA GLY A 605 -6.97 8.26 17.76
C GLY A 605 -6.51 9.68 18.12
N LEU A 606 -7.11 10.28 19.15
CA LEU A 606 -6.70 11.58 19.71
C LEU A 606 -5.25 11.56 20.21
N LEU A 607 -4.86 10.58 21.02
CA LEU A 607 -3.50 10.45 21.53
C LEU A 607 -2.46 10.36 20.40
N LEU A 608 -2.72 9.56 19.37
CA LEU A 608 -1.82 9.39 18.22
C LEU A 608 -1.68 10.71 17.43
N THR A 609 -2.78 11.40 17.18
CA THR A 609 -2.77 12.66 16.43
C THR A 609 -2.20 13.81 17.25
N ASN A 610 -2.50 13.89 18.55
CA ASN A 610 -1.91 14.88 19.45
C ASN A 610 -0.39 14.68 19.57
N ALA A 611 0.10 13.44 19.56
CA ALA A 611 1.52 13.15 19.56
C ALA A 611 2.21 13.76 18.34
N VAL A 612 1.63 13.61 17.16
CA VAL A 612 2.18 14.21 15.93
C VAL A 612 2.05 15.73 15.91
N ARG A 613 0.90 16.27 16.33
CA ARG A 613 0.71 17.74 16.43
C ARG A 613 1.72 18.38 17.37
N TRP A 614 1.88 17.82 18.56
CA TRP A 614 2.88 18.30 19.53
C TRP A 614 4.30 18.14 19.00
N ALA A 615 4.66 16.98 18.46
CA ALA A 615 5.98 16.72 17.89
C ALA A 615 6.29 17.68 16.73
N SER A 616 5.32 17.99 15.88
CA SER A 616 5.47 18.96 14.78
C SER A 616 5.50 20.43 15.24
N GLY A 617 5.33 20.71 16.54
CA GLY A 617 5.25 22.06 17.09
C GLY A 617 4.04 22.85 16.59
N GLY A 618 2.92 22.18 16.30
CA GLY A 618 1.72 22.76 15.71
C GLY A 618 1.88 23.22 14.24
N ARG A 619 2.90 22.73 13.53
CA ARG A 619 3.24 23.18 12.16
C ARG A 619 2.86 22.16 11.10
N LEU A 620 1.64 21.62 11.17
CA LEU A 620 1.10 20.83 10.06
C LEU A 620 0.80 21.74 8.86
N PRO A 621 0.98 21.28 7.61
CA PRO A 621 0.83 22.12 6.42
C PRO A 621 -0.62 22.49 6.15
N LEU A 622 -1.56 21.71 6.68
CA LEU A 622 -2.99 21.85 6.52
C LEU A 622 -3.70 21.43 7.80
N GLU A 623 -4.80 22.11 8.12
CA GLU A 623 -5.77 21.71 9.14
C GLU A 623 -7.17 21.70 8.50
N ALA A 624 -8.02 20.79 8.95
CA ALA A 624 -9.40 20.71 8.49
C ALA A 624 -10.37 20.52 9.66
N GLU A 625 -11.43 21.30 9.65
CA GLU A 625 -12.64 21.06 10.42
C GLU A 625 -13.64 20.39 9.47
N ALA A 626 -13.76 19.07 9.56
CA ALA A 626 -14.55 18.27 8.63
C ALA A 626 -15.01 16.95 9.29
N PRO A 627 -16.01 16.26 8.73
CA PRO A 627 -16.38 14.93 9.21
C PRO A 627 -15.19 13.94 9.17
N PRO A 628 -14.99 13.07 10.18
CA PRO A 628 -13.91 12.08 10.19
C PRO A 628 -13.88 11.13 8.99
N THR A 629 -15.02 11.00 8.31
CA THR A 629 -15.16 10.18 7.09
C THR A 629 -14.72 10.89 5.82
N LEU A 630 -14.26 12.14 5.88
CA LEU A 630 -13.69 12.86 4.75
C LEU A 630 -12.17 12.68 4.73
N LEU A 631 -11.66 11.86 3.82
CA LEU A 631 -10.21 11.77 3.60
C LEU A 631 -9.73 13.05 2.93
N VAL A 632 -8.77 13.72 3.57
CA VAL A 632 -8.15 14.96 3.10
C VAL A 632 -6.68 14.71 2.83
N THR A 633 -6.23 14.90 1.59
CA THR A 633 -4.81 14.82 1.23
C THR A 633 -4.34 16.12 0.61
N LEU A 634 -3.07 16.44 0.76
CA LEU A 634 -2.46 17.66 0.24
C LEU A 634 -1.42 17.30 -0.83
N ARG A 635 -1.63 17.84 -2.03
CA ARG A 635 -0.66 17.79 -3.13
C ARG A 635 -0.22 19.20 -3.49
N LYS A 636 0.94 19.35 -4.10
CA LYS A 636 1.49 20.65 -4.49
C LYS A 636 2.09 20.61 -5.89
N GLN A 637 1.88 21.70 -6.61
CA GLN A 637 2.59 22.09 -7.82
C GLN A 637 3.23 23.46 -7.57
N GLU A 638 4.02 23.95 -8.52
CA GLU A 638 4.70 25.24 -8.39
C GLU A 638 3.74 26.34 -7.95
N ASN A 639 2.64 26.52 -8.70
CA ASN A 639 1.67 27.60 -8.50
C ASN A 639 0.37 27.17 -7.81
N CYS A 640 0.27 25.94 -7.35
CA CYS A 640 -0.96 25.42 -6.76
C CYS A 640 -0.73 24.56 -5.52
N ARG A 641 -1.69 24.62 -4.59
CA ARG A 641 -1.88 23.62 -3.54
C ARG A 641 -3.22 22.94 -3.79
N LEU A 642 -3.19 21.64 -3.86
CA LEU A 642 -4.33 20.81 -4.25
C LEU A 642 -4.77 19.99 -3.04
N VAL A 643 -5.93 20.31 -2.50
CA VAL A 643 -6.51 19.57 -1.38
C VAL A 643 -7.57 18.63 -1.95
N HIS A 644 -7.25 17.35 -2.01
CA HIS A 644 -8.19 16.33 -2.44
C HIS A 644 -9.14 16.00 -1.29
N LEU A 645 -10.42 15.99 -1.58
CA LEU A 645 -11.51 15.74 -0.66
C LEU A 645 -12.24 14.47 -1.13
N VAL A 646 -11.93 13.33 -0.49
CA VAL A 646 -12.57 12.05 -0.82
C VAL A 646 -13.55 11.70 0.27
N ASN A 647 -14.82 11.75 -0.03
CA ASN A 647 -15.88 11.45 0.93
C ASN A 647 -16.08 9.94 1.05
N LEU A 648 -15.75 9.37 2.20
CA LEU A 648 -15.90 7.95 2.51
C LEU A 648 -17.17 7.66 3.34
N ASN A 649 -18.07 8.63 3.46
CA ASN A 649 -19.30 8.53 4.25
C ASN A 649 -20.41 7.77 3.50
N GLY A 650 -20.15 6.52 3.19
CA GLY A 650 -21.11 5.62 2.52
C GLY A 650 -21.87 4.69 3.49
N GLY A 651 -21.63 4.80 4.79
CA GLY A 651 -22.17 3.89 5.79
C GLY A 651 -21.49 2.51 5.74
N ARG A 652 -22.28 1.44 5.79
CA ARG A 652 -21.74 0.08 5.74
C ARG A 652 -21.21 -0.25 4.33
N ARG A 653 -20.04 -0.82 4.24
CA ARG A 653 -19.54 -1.44 3.01
C ARG A 653 -20.45 -2.60 2.56
N MET A 654 -20.83 -2.80 1.34
CA MET A 654 -20.48 -1.94 0.20
C MET A 654 -21.45 -0.75 0.11
N PHE A 655 -20.93 0.43 -0.22
CA PHE A 655 -21.72 1.66 -0.21
C PHE A 655 -22.77 1.67 -1.33
N ARG A 656 -24.04 1.84 -0.96
CA ARG A 656 -25.12 2.01 -1.96
C ARG A 656 -25.21 3.43 -2.48
N GLN A 657 -24.95 4.40 -1.62
CA GLN A 657 -24.95 5.83 -1.90
C GLN A 657 -23.99 6.54 -0.94
N MET A 658 -23.59 7.74 -1.29
CA MET A 658 -22.79 8.61 -0.42
C MET A 658 -23.71 9.56 0.34
N ILE A 659 -23.37 9.82 1.60
CA ILE A 659 -23.94 10.92 2.39
C ILE A 659 -22.98 12.09 2.21
N PRO A 660 -23.42 13.23 1.62
CA PRO A 660 -22.54 14.34 1.35
C PRO A 660 -21.87 14.87 2.61
N ALA A 661 -20.55 15.08 2.57
CA ALA A 661 -19.83 15.84 3.59
C ALA A 661 -20.19 17.33 3.46
N ARG A 662 -20.40 18.01 4.59
CA ARG A 662 -20.83 19.41 4.65
C ARG A 662 -20.00 20.20 5.65
N ASP A 663 -20.09 21.53 5.54
CA ASP A 663 -19.50 22.49 6.50
C ASP A 663 -18.00 22.26 6.73
N ILE A 664 -17.28 22.05 5.63
CA ILE A 664 -15.87 21.74 5.62
C ILE A 664 -15.08 23.06 5.66
N LYS A 665 -14.22 23.25 6.64
CA LYS A 665 -13.24 24.36 6.67
C LYS A 665 -11.85 23.78 6.48
N ILE A 666 -11.13 24.31 5.51
CA ILE A 666 -9.74 23.96 5.23
C ILE A 666 -8.87 25.18 5.51
N LEU A 667 -7.91 25.02 6.41
CA LEU A 667 -6.86 26.02 6.71
C LEU A 667 -5.56 25.55 6.06
N LEU A 668 -5.12 26.23 5.03
CA LEU A 668 -3.79 26.06 4.45
C LEU A 668 -2.81 26.95 5.21
N ARG A 669 -1.78 26.37 5.81
CA ARG A 669 -0.75 27.10 6.54
C ARG A 669 0.12 27.91 5.60
N SER A 670 0.59 29.07 6.09
CA SER A 670 1.51 29.92 5.34
C SER A 670 2.82 29.20 5.01
N GLU A 671 3.20 29.26 3.75
CA GLU A 671 4.49 28.78 3.26
C GLU A 671 5.34 29.97 2.75
N PRO A 672 6.66 30.02 3.01
CA PRO A 672 7.49 31.15 2.59
C PRO A 672 7.51 31.39 1.07
N ALA A 673 7.32 30.34 0.28
CA ALA A 673 7.43 30.36 -1.17
C ALA A 673 6.07 30.29 -1.91
N PHE A 674 4.94 30.40 -1.21
CA PHE A 674 3.62 30.29 -1.83
C PHE A 674 2.58 31.17 -1.12
N ARG A 675 1.93 32.05 -1.88
CA ARG A 675 0.83 32.89 -1.38
C ARG A 675 -0.44 32.65 -2.21
N PRO A 676 -1.49 32.05 -1.63
CA PRO A 676 -2.77 31.86 -2.32
C PRO A 676 -3.41 33.21 -2.70
N ARG A 677 -3.89 33.34 -3.95
CA ARG A 677 -4.65 34.49 -4.43
C ARG A 677 -6.11 34.16 -4.69
N ARG A 678 -6.40 32.94 -5.03
CA ARG A 678 -7.77 32.44 -5.18
C ARG A 678 -7.88 30.98 -4.76
N ALA A 679 -9.12 30.58 -4.45
CA ALA A 679 -9.47 29.19 -4.23
C ALA A 679 -10.75 28.81 -4.97
N PHE A 680 -10.84 27.57 -5.44
CA PHE A 680 -12.00 27.05 -6.15
C PHE A 680 -12.02 25.51 -6.15
N LEU A 681 -13.20 24.92 -6.41
CA LEU A 681 -13.36 23.50 -6.61
C LEU A 681 -13.22 23.12 -8.09
N LEU A 682 -12.54 22.02 -8.40
CA LEU A 682 -12.37 21.56 -9.79
C LEU A 682 -13.69 21.09 -10.44
N SER A 683 -14.68 20.69 -9.65
CA SER A 683 -15.97 20.24 -10.18
C SER A 683 -16.77 21.33 -10.90
N ASN A 684 -16.64 22.59 -10.46
CA ASN A 684 -17.47 23.69 -10.96
C ASN A 684 -16.71 24.99 -11.23
N LEU A 685 -15.44 25.06 -10.85
CA LEU A 685 -14.53 26.22 -10.99
C LEU A 685 -15.03 27.50 -10.31
N HIS A 686 -16.01 27.39 -9.40
CA HIS A 686 -16.51 28.53 -8.63
C HIS A 686 -15.48 28.98 -7.62
N SER A 687 -15.16 30.28 -7.64
CA SER A 687 -14.28 30.90 -6.66
C SER A 687 -14.91 30.85 -5.28
N LEU A 688 -14.10 30.47 -4.31
CA LEU A 688 -14.45 30.45 -2.89
C LEU A 688 -13.75 31.58 -2.16
N PRO A 689 -14.41 32.25 -1.20
CA PRO A 689 -13.78 33.32 -0.43
C PRO A 689 -12.58 32.80 0.36
N LEU A 690 -11.46 33.52 0.26
CA LEU A 690 -10.29 33.33 1.10
C LEU A 690 -10.46 34.17 2.38
N ALA A 691 -10.32 33.56 3.54
CA ALA A 691 -10.29 34.22 4.83
C ALA A 691 -8.87 34.17 5.41
N GLU A 692 -8.29 35.36 5.68
CA GLU A 692 -6.98 35.44 6.32
C GLU A 692 -7.08 34.96 7.77
N GLU A 693 -6.18 34.09 8.16
CA GLU A 693 -6.03 33.56 9.52
C GLU A 693 -4.64 33.94 10.05
N LYS A 694 -4.44 33.83 11.36
CA LYS A 694 -3.15 34.18 11.99
C LYS A 694 -1.96 33.46 11.33
N ASP A 695 -2.13 32.21 10.96
CA ASP A 695 -1.05 31.33 10.52
C ASP A 695 -1.27 30.78 9.08
N GLY A 696 -2.19 31.38 8.31
CA GLY A 696 -2.51 30.89 6.97
C GLY A 696 -3.76 31.50 6.36
N VAL A 697 -4.35 30.78 5.45
CA VAL A 697 -5.57 31.17 4.73
C VAL A 697 -6.59 30.07 4.81
N SER A 698 -7.82 30.37 5.18
CA SER A 698 -8.89 29.37 5.25
C SER A 698 -9.93 29.54 4.15
N VAL A 699 -10.57 28.42 3.79
CA VAL A 699 -11.67 28.34 2.85
C VAL A 699 -12.76 27.44 3.41
N ARG A 700 -14.03 27.83 3.21
CA ARG A 700 -15.18 26.99 3.52
C ARG A 700 -15.75 26.34 2.26
N VAL A 701 -15.85 25.01 2.28
CA VAL A 701 -16.50 24.20 1.25
C VAL A 701 -17.83 23.72 1.81
N SER A 702 -18.91 24.15 1.19
CA SER A 702 -20.27 23.85 1.70
C SER A 702 -20.65 22.39 1.60
N ARG A 703 -20.16 21.69 0.55
CA ARG A 703 -20.58 20.32 0.26
C ARG A 703 -19.59 19.58 -0.65
N VAL A 704 -19.32 18.32 -0.34
CA VAL A 704 -18.63 17.34 -1.20
C VAL A 704 -19.51 16.10 -1.28
N GLU A 705 -19.89 15.71 -2.50
CA GLU A 705 -20.74 14.52 -2.73
C GLU A 705 -19.93 13.23 -2.50
N ASP A 706 -18.95 13.00 -3.35
CA ASP A 706 -18.10 11.81 -3.34
C ASP A 706 -16.61 12.18 -3.45
N TYR A 707 -16.23 13.01 -4.41
CA TYR A 707 -14.86 13.45 -4.61
C TYR A 707 -14.80 14.81 -5.28
N ASP A 708 -13.93 15.68 -4.78
CA ASP A 708 -13.57 16.95 -5.41
C ASP A 708 -12.12 17.34 -5.04
N VAL A 709 -11.60 18.35 -5.70
CA VAL A 709 -10.30 18.94 -5.40
C VAL A 709 -10.47 20.43 -5.18
N LEU A 710 -10.12 20.87 -3.97
CA LEU A 710 -10.01 22.30 -3.65
C LEU A 710 -8.61 22.78 -4.07
N VAL A 711 -8.58 23.70 -5.01
CA VAL A 711 -7.35 24.31 -5.52
C VAL A 711 -7.14 25.64 -4.84
N PHE A 712 -5.97 25.83 -4.23
CA PHE A 712 -5.43 27.14 -3.90
C PHE A 712 -4.42 27.50 -4.98
N GLU A 713 -4.70 28.54 -5.74
CA GLU A 713 -3.84 29.04 -6.82
C GLU A 713 -3.18 30.36 -6.37
N GLY A 714 -1.92 30.49 -6.61
CA GLY A 714 -1.14 31.66 -6.22
C GLY A 714 0.11 31.81 -7.05
N ASP A 715 0.93 32.82 -6.71
CA ASP A 715 2.24 33.00 -7.35
C ASP A 715 3.26 32.16 -6.56
N ALA A 716 4.16 31.51 -7.31
CA ALA A 716 5.44 31.11 -6.75
C ALA A 716 6.27 32.37 -6.60
N ASP A 717 6.72 32.71 -5.40
CA ASP A 717 7.69 33.79 -5.22
C ASP A 717 8.93 33.47 -6.04
N SER A 718 9.14 34.22 -7.12
CA SER A 718 10.38 34.19 -7.87
C SER A 718 11.50 34.73 -6.96
N ARG A 719 12.23 33.84 -6.31
CA ARG A 719 13.51 34.15 -5.68
C ARG A 719 14.64 34.10 -6.66
#